data_9bbc769392d0c48ff567ba3be743e948
#
_entry.id   9bbc769392d0c48ff567ba3be743e948
#
_cell.length_a   1.000
_cell.length_b   1.000
_cell.length_c   1.000
_cell.angle_alpha   90.00
_cell.angle_beta   90.00
_cell.angle_gamma   90.00
#
_symmetry.space_group_name_H-M   'P 1'
#
loop_
_entity.id
_entity.type
_entity.pdbx_description
1 polymer ?
#
loop_
_entity_poly.entity_id
_entity_poly.type
_entity_poly.pdbx_seq_one_letter_code
_entity_poly.pdbx_strand_id
1 'polypeptide(L)'
;MIDFKDVTKCYGGEPILDKVSFRINPGDRVGVVGPNGAGKSTLFGIVTGDVPADHGTVALPKDHRIGILRQMLPTGASERELLEFTADAIPELADMTAELHTLEQQLHEGFDDNDRLQAALNRHGYLQSTIEHLGAYRLKTEAEQALTNLGFNPADFHRPLKSFSGGWQMRASMARVLISQPDILMLDEPSNYLDIPAVEWLCKFLKSFPGTLLLISHDRFLLRKLTNITLEVNNGKVTRYPGDYDYYRRERESRFKNLEAAKRNSDRKREHIEKVIDRFRAKATKAAQAKSWQKALDKMEEIELPDDLNYNGAIRFPEPPPGGIEAARIEKMTFGYDPAKPILKDIDLTIDAGDKIAFIGYNGMGKTTLLKLLAGRLKPQSGRIVPGHHSVIGYQAQEFSELLVPEQTVFDVVRGNLPAGASTAGLMNVLGSFGFPGEASEKCCKVLSGGEKIRLLFARIFVNPPNFLILDEPTTHLDVAARELLQEALRQYKGTVCIVSHDIEFVRNVATTIIAMESPGIRKYFGNYDYYLEKSAQLRSDKVTTAPEQGPEESSDLARNRRRARAQARAALVDDKKKAQKRVDELESRLAVLEKRQAELLDMVAVPSLKVDFAEAGRELSKVQKEIASIETAWETAAETLENILREIEKINAQ
;
A
#
# COMPACT_ATOMS: atom_id res chain seq x y z
N MET A 1 15.69 -16.37 17.54
CA MET A 1 15.19 -15.33 18.48
C MET A 1 16.12 -14.13 18.39
N ILE A 2 15.59 -12.93 18.14
CA ILE A 2 16.34 -11.65 18.13
C ILE A 2 15.96 -10.91 19.41
N ASP A 3 16.94 -10.49 20.21
CA ASP A 3 16.70 -9.84 21.51
C ASP A 3 17.49 -8.52 21.58
N PHE A 4 16.77 -7.41 21.64
CA PHE A 4 17.31 -6.06 21.82
C PHE A 4 17.25 -5.69 23.28
N LYS A 5 18.38 -5.22 23.84
CA LYS A 5 18.50 -4.77 25.24
C LYS A 5 19.16 -3.40 25.32
N ASP A 6 18.36 -2.41 25.69
CA ASP A 6 18.75 -1.01 25.92
C ASP A 6 19.60 -0.42 24.77
N VAL A 7 19.22 -0.75 23.51
CA VAL A 7 19.97 -0.34 22.33
C VAL A 7 19.74 1.14 22.05
N THR A 8 20.84 1.88 21.95
CA THR A 8 20.86 3.30 21.57
C THR A 8 21.72 3.50 20.35
N LYS A 9 21.24 4.32 19.40
CA LYS A 9 21.96 4.75 18.22
C LYS A 9 21.75 6.23 17.96
N CYS A 10 22.85 6.98 17.85
CA CYS A 10 22.84 8.42 17.58
C CYS A 10 23.47 8.73 16.23
N TYR A 11 22.97 9.78 15.56
CA TYR A 11 23.60 10.40 14.42
C TYR A 11 23.68 11.91 14.65
N GLY A 12 24.86 12.50 14.47
CA GLY A 12 25.04 13.93 14.68
C GLY A 12 24.75 14.43 16.12
N GLY A 13 24.78 13.53 17.12
CA GLY A 13 24.48 13.85 18.51
C GLY A 13 23.00 13.66 18.91
N GLU A 14 22.10 13.42 17.96
CA GLU A 14 20.69 13.14 18.24
C GLU A 14 20.42 11.62 18.25
N PRO A 15 19.70 11.09 19.26
CA PRO A 15 19.36 9.68 19.32
C PRO A 15 18.23 9.36 18.33
N ILE A 16 18.52 8.53 17.32
CA ILE A 16 17.52 7.95 16.41
C ILE A 16 16.84 6.73 17.04
N LEU A 17 17.57 5.98 17.87
CA LEU A 17 17.03 4.93 18.74
C LEU A 17 17.54 5.20 20.15
N ASP A 18 16.66 5.25 21.15
CA ASP A 18 16.98 5.54 22.54
C ASP A 18 16.52 4.42 23.48
N LYS A 19 17.47 3.65 24.05
CA LYS A 19 17.25 2.55 25.00
C LYS A 19 16.15 1.57 24.57
N VAL A 20 16.20 1.16 23.31
CA VAL A 20 15.19 0.29 22.71
C VAL A 20 15.37 -1.14 23.21
N SER A 21 14.30 -1.74 23.74
CA SER A 21 14.28 -3.13 24.22
C SER A 21 13.01 -3.84 23.74
N PHE A 22 13.20 -4.91 22.97
CA PHE A 22 12.12 -5.80 22.52
C PHE A 22 12.67 -7.14 22.07
N ARG A 23 11.77 -8.13 21.90
CA ARG A 23 12.11 -9.49 21.47
C ARG A 23 11.26 -9.94 20.31
N ILE A 24 11.89 -10.63 19.34
CA ILE A 24 11.26 -11.30 18.20
C ILE A 24 11.58 -12.80 18.32
N ASN A 25 10.54 -13.62 18.31
CA ASN A 25 10.67 -15.07 18.42
C ASN A 25 10.79 -15.72 17.02
N PRO A 26 11.32 -16.96 16.93
CA PRO A 26 11.32 -17.71 15.68
C PRO A 26 9.88 -17.87 15.14
N GLY A 27 9.72 -17.64 13.84
CA GLY A 27 8.42 -17.72 13.17
C GLY A 27 7.52 -16.49 13.33
N ASP A 28 7.94 -15.47 14.11
CA ASP A 28 7.21 -14.21 14.21
C ASP A 28 7.19 -13.50 12.84
N ARG A 29 6.06 -12.85 12.53
CA ARG A 29 5.86 -12.05 11.32
C ARG A 29 5.67 -10.59 11.71
N VAL A 30 6.75 -9.84 11.64
CA VAL A 30 6.85 -8.50 12.23
C VAL A 30 6.78 -7.43 11.14
N GLY A 31 5.79 -6.54 11.23
CA GLY A 31 5.73 -5.31 10.45
C GLY A 31 6.40 -4.17 11.21
N VAL A 32 7.35 -3.47 10.59
CA VAL A 32 8.01 -2.30 11.16
C VAL A 32 7.47 -1.06 10.50
N VAL A 33 6.80 -0.21 11.27
CA VAL A 33 6.12 1.00 10.79
C VAL A 33 6.64 2.25 11.50
N GLY A 34 6.43 3.41 10.91
CA GLY A 34 6.83 4.71 11.47
C GLY A 34 7.11 5.73 10.38
N PRO A 35 7.29 7.02 10.74
CA PRO A 35 7.60 8.09 9.79
C PRO A 35 8.90 7.85 9.03
N ASN A 36 9.07 8.55 7.89
CA ASN A 36 10.34 8.55 7.18
C ASN A 36 11.42 9.21 8.06
N GLY A 37 12.61 8.58 8.11
CA GLY A 37 13.70 9.04 8.98
C GLY A 37 13.62 8.60 10.44
N ALA A 38 12.56 7.89 10.87
CA ALA A 38 12.40 7.44 12.27
C ALA A 38 13.41 6.37 12.73
N GLY A 39 14.27 5.85 11.85
CA GLY A 39 15.28 4.84 12.21
C GLY A 39 14.91 3.39 11.86
N LYS A 40 13.90 3.16 11.02
CA LYS A 40 13.49 1.80 10.60
C LYS A 40 14.63 1.03 9.93
N SER A 41 15.27 1.61 8.91
CA SER A 41 16.41 0.97 8.22
C SER A 41 17.66 0.90 9.10
N THR A 42 17.83 1.83 10.07
CA THR A 42 18.88 1.75 11.09
C THR A 42 18.68 0.52 12.00
N LEU A 43 17.42 0.24 12.40
CA LEU A 43 17.08 -0.95 13.15
C LEU A 43 17.48 -2.23 12.39
N PHE A 44 17.22 -2.29 11.08
CA PHE A 44 17.66 -3.40 10.22
C PHE A 44 19.17 -3.49 10.16
N GLY A 45 19.86 -2.36 9.94
CA GLY A 45 21.34 -2.33 9.91
C GLY A 45 21.99 -2.79 11.21
N ILE A 46 21.35 -2.57 12.36
CA ILE A 46 21.84 -3.07 13.65
C ILE A 46 21.66 -4.60 13.75
N VAL A 47 20.53 -5.14 13.27
CA VAL A 47 20.31 -6.61 13.24
C VAL A 47 21.33 -7.30 12.34
N THR A 48 21.67 -6.72 11.19
CA THR A 48 22.65 -7.31 10.25
C THR A 48 24.10 -7.08 10.66
N GLY A 49 24.36 -6.22 11.66
CA GLY A 49 25.71 -5.83 12.05
C GLY A 49 26.37 -4.78 11.15
N ASP A 50 25.67 -4.27 10.12
CA ASP A 50 26.15 -3.21 9.23
C ASP A 50 26.30 -1.87 9.97
N VAL A 51 25.44 -1.66 10.97
CA VAL A 51 25.44 -0.46 11.81
C VAL A 51 25.69 -0.88 13.27
N PRO A 52 26.82 -0.50 13.89
CA PRO A 52 27.06 -0.81 15.30
C PRO A 52 26.14 0.03 16.18
N ALA A 53 25.60 -0.58 17.23
CA ALA A 53 24.91 0.14 18.29
C ALA A 53 25.93 0.95 19.11
N ASP A 54 25.55 2.16 19.55
CA ASP A 54 26.43 2.99 20.40
C ASP A 54 26.36 2.53 21.86
N HIS A 55 25.19 2.05 22.31
CA HIS A 55 24.99 1.42 23.61
C HIS A 55 24.00 0.25 23.49
N GLY A 56 24.02 -0.61 24.51
CA GLY A 56 23.16 -1.80 24.55
C GLY A 56 23.71 -2.99 23.78
N THR A 57 22.91 -4.04 23.64
CA THR A 57 23.31 -5.28 22.96
C THR A 57 22.16 -5.85 22.14
N VAL A 58 22.50 -6.45 21.00
CA VAL A 58 21.57 -7.24 20.20
C VAL A 58 22.07 -8.68 20.18
N ALA A 59 21.25 -9.59 20.70
CA ALA A 59 21.55 -11.02 20.66
C ALA A 59 20.84 -11.65 19.46
N LEU A 60 21.64 -12.28 18.60
CA LEU A 60 21.16 -13.08 17.46
C LEU A 60 21.41 -14.56 17.73
N PRO A 61 20.60 -15.45 17.18
CA PRO A 61 20.87 -16.88 17.29
C PRO A 61 22.13 -17.21 16.49
N LYS A 62 22.97 -18.08 17.06
CA LYS A 62 24.13 -18.63 16.33
C LYS A 62 23.63 -19.56 15.21
N ASP A 63 24.37 -19.60 14.11
CA ASP A 63 24.13 -20.49 12.96
C ASP A 63 22.81 -20.28 12.19
N HIS A 64 22.22 -19.06 12.23
CA HIS A 64 21.04 -18.74 11.45
C HIS A 64 21.40 -17.86 10.23
N ARG A 65 20.84 -18.24 9.07
CA ARG A 65 21.00 -17.46 7.84
C ARG A 65 20.03 -16.28 7.83
N ILE A 66 20.57 -15.08 7.66
CA ILE A 66 19.79 -13.86 7.50
C ILE A 66 19.76 -13.46 6.03
N GLY A 67 18.59 -13.45 5.42
CA GLY A 67 18.35 -12.89 4.11
C GLY A 67 17.89 -11.45 4.22
N ILE A 68 18.61 -10.52 3.62
CA ILE A 68 18.22 -9.11 3.60
C ILE A 68 18.12 -8.60 2.16
N LEU A 69 17.01 -7.94 1.86
CA LEU A 69 16.89 -7.13 0.66
C LEU A 69 17.45 -5.75 0.94
N ARG A 70 18.63 -5.45 0.37
CA ARG A 70 19.28 -4.13 0.47
C ARG A 70 18.86 -3.23 -0.69
N GLN A 71 18.82 -1.93 -0.47
CA GLN A 71 18.51 -0.95 -1.52
C GLN A 71 19.61 -0.80 -2.58
N MET A 72 20.82 -1.30 -2.33
CA MET A 72 21.95 -1.28 -3.27
C MET A 72 22.44 -2.69 -3.56
N LEU A 73 22.88 -2.88 -4.81
CA LEU A 73 23.51 -4.14 -5.24
C LEU A 73 24.91 -4.32 -4.59
N PRO A 74 25.33 -5.55 -4.32
CA PRO A 74 26.70 -5.88 -3.96
C PRO A 74 27.68 -5.43 -5.04
N THR A 75 28.88 -5.02 -4.64
CA THR A 75 29.95 -4.63 -5.56
C THR A 75 30.30 -5.79 -6.51
N GLY A 76 30.40 -5.52 -7.81
CA GLY A 76 30.73 -6.55 -8.83
C GLY A 76 29.54 -7.41 -9.31
N ALA A 77 28.38 -7.33 -8.67
CA ALA A 77 27.19 -8.09 -9.08
C ALA A 77 26.65 -7.70 -10.47
N SER A 78 26.90 -6.47 -10.88
CA SER A 78 26.36 -5.90 -12.14
C SER A 78 26.91 -6.55 -13.42
N GLU A 79 28.09 -7.17 -13.38
CA GLU A 79 28.72 -7.79 -14.57
C GLU A 79 28.20 -9.22 -14.86
N ARG A 80 27.56 -9.87 -13.89
CA ARG A 80 27.08 -11.25 -14.00
C ARG A 80 25.78 -11.32 -14.81
N GLU A 81 25.53 -12.48 -15.42
CA GLU A 81 24.23 -12.78 -16.03
C GLU A 81 23.11 -12.82 -14.98
N LEU A 82 21.91 -12.39 -15.38
CA LEU A 82 20.75 -12.30 -14.48
C LEU A 82 20.44 -13.63 -13.76
N LEU A 83 20.42 -14.73 -14.51
CA LEU A 83 20.11 -16.06 -13.95
C LEU A 83 21.23 -16.54 -13.02
N GLU A 84 22.48 -16.39 -13.41
CA GLU A 84 23.64 -16.77 -12.57
C GLU A 84 23.66 -15.97 -11.26
N PHE A 85 23.48 -14.65 -11.35
CA PHE A 85 23.40 -13.78 -10.16
C PHE A 85 22.29 -14.24 -9.20
N THR A 86 21.16 -14.63 -9.76
CA THR A 86 20.00 -15.04 -8.95
C THR A 86 20.20 -16.44 -8.36
N ALA A 87 20.69 -17.40 -9.16
CA ALA A 87 20.92 -18.78 -8.73
C ALA A 87 22.03 -18.90 -7.67
N ASP A 88 22.98 -17.96 -7.66
CA ASP A 88 24.06 -17.85 -6.66
C ASP A 88 23.55 -17.23 -5.35
N ALA A 89 22.40 -17.71 -4.89
CA ALA A 89 21.71 -17.19 -3.71
C ALA A 89 22.38 -17.58 -2.38
N ILE A 90 23.15 -18.66 -2.38
CA ILE A 90 23.87 -19.20 -1.22
C ILE A 90 25.38 -19.06 -1.51
N PRO A 91 26.07 -18.06 -0.91
CA PRO A 91 27.49 -17.79 -1.20
C PRO A 91 28.40 -18.98 -0.96
N GLU A 92 28.16 -19.73 0.13
CA GLU A 92 28.94 -20.92 0.48
C GLU A 92 28.86 -22.01 -0.60
N LEU A 93 27.76 -22.05 -1.35
CA LEU A 93 27.57 -23.01 -2.44
C LEU A 93 28.47 -22.70 -3.63
N ALA A 94 28.67 -21.42 -3.96
CA ALA A 94 29.58 -20.99 -5.03
C ALA A 94 31.03 -21.37 -4.69
N ASP A 95 31.45 -21.13 -3.45
CA ASP A 95 32.81 -21.47 -2.99
C ASP A 95 33.00 -22.99 -2.98
N MET A 96 32.00 -23.76 -2.47
CA MET A 96 32.04 -25.22 -2.49
C MET A 96 32.07 -25.81 -3.91
N THR A 97 31.33 -25.21 -4.84
CA THR A 97 31.30 -25.63 -6.23
C THR A 97 32.66 -25.34 -6.93
N ALA A 98 33.27 -24.20 -6.66
CA ALA A 98 34.60 -23.86 -7.16
C ALA A 98 35.67 -24.78 -6.59
N GLU A 99 35.60 -25.10 -5.28
CA GLU A 99 36.51 -26.05 -4.63
C GLU A 99 36.32 -27.46 -5.22
N LEU A 100 35.09 -27.89 -5.44
CA LEU A 100 34.78 -29.19 -6.06
C LEU A 100 35.40 -29.29 -7.45
N HIS A 101 35.24 -28.27 -8.28
CA HIS A 101 35.82 -28.22 -9.63
C HIS A 101 37.34 -28.26 -9.61
N THR A 102 37.97 -27.57 -8.64
CA THR A 102 39.43 -27.59 -8.46
C THR A 102 39.91 -28.96 -8.03
N LEU A 103 39.18 -29.60 -7.11
CA LEU A 103 39.49 -30.98 -6.68
C LEU A 103 39.29 -32.00 -7.81
N GLU A 104 38.28 -31.84 -8.65
CA GLU A 104 38.06 -32.70 -9.82
C GLU A 104 39.22 -32.60 -10.82
N GLN A 105 39.73 -31.38 -11.07
CA GLN A 105 40.92 -31.16 -11.91
C GLN A 105 42.15 -31.83 -11.32
N GLN A 106 42.39 -31.67 -10.00
CA GLN A 106 43.51 -32.29 -9.31
C GLN A 106 43.42 -33.83 -9.32
N LEU A 107 42.21 -34.37 -9.16
CA LEU A 107 41.96 -35.82 -9.27
C LEU A 107 42.21 -36.37 -10.68
N HIS A 108 41.97 -35.55 -11.72
CA HIS A 108 42.26 -35.88 -13.11
C HIS A 108 43.76 -35.82 -13.43
N GLU A 109 44.52 -34.91 -12.82
CA GLU A 109 45.97 -34.76 -12.98
C GLU A 109 46.74 -35.88 -12.24
N GLY A 110 46.12 -36.50 -11.23
CA GLY A 110 46.71 -37.57 -10.41
C GLY A 110 47.51 -37.05 -9.21
N PHE A 111 47.64 -37.87 -8.20
CA PHE A 111 48.40 -37.58 -6.97
C PHE A 111 49.57 -38.56 -6.84
N ASP A 112 50.75 -38.06 -6.53
CA ASP A 112 51.95 -38.90 -6.29
C ASP A 112 51.91 -39.61 -4.90
N ASP A 113 50.98 -39.14 -4.02
CA ASP A 113 50.86 -39.61 -2.63
C ASP A 113 49.46 -40.17 -2.38
N ASN A 114 49.40 -41.41 -1.87
CA ASN A 114 48.15 -42.12 -1.61
C ASN A 114 47.32 -41.49 -0.48
N ASP A 115 47.97 -40.90 0.51
CA ASP A 115 47.29 -40.24 1.62
C ASP A 115 46.61 -38.93 1.15
N ARG A 116 47.25 -38.19 0.23
CA ARG A 116 46.71 -37.00 -0.41
C ARG A 116 45.53 -37.36 -1.34
N LEU A 117 45.63 -38.43 -2.10
CA LEU A 117 44.55 -38.95 -2.93
C LEU A 117 43.32 -39.28 -2.07
N GLN A 118 43.51 -40.00 -0.96
CA GLN A 118 42.40 -40.36 -0.06
C GLN A 118 41.76 -39.15 0.60
N ALA A 119 42.55 -38.15 1.02
CA ALA A 119 42.05 -36.87 1.56
C ALA A 119 41.24 -36.10 0.51
N ALA A 120 41.71 -36.01 -0.73
CA ALA A 120 40.99 -35.37 -1.83
C ALA A 120 39.66 -36.08 -2.15
N LEU A 121 39.64 -37.42 -2.20
CA LEU A 121 38.40 -38.18 -2.40
C LEU A 121 37.39 -37.99 -1.29
N ASN A 122 37.85 -38.00 -0.03
CA ASN A 122 36.97 -37.76 1.12
C ASN A 122 36.39 -36.31 1.08
N ARG A 123 37.21 -35.33 0.73
CA ARG A 123 36.76 -33.92 0.59
C ARG A 123 35.80 -33.76 -0.57
N HIS A 124 36.08 -34.39 -1.73
CA HIS A 124 35.17 -34.40 -2.88
C HIS A 124 33.80 -34.97 -2.51
N GLY A 125 33.75 -36.16 -1.88
CA GLY A 125 32.50 -36.78 -1.45
C GLY A 125 31.73 -35.94 -0.44
N TYR A 126 32.42 -35.28 0.51
CA TYR A 126 31.80 -34.34 1.43
C TYR A 126 31.19 -33.13 0.71
N LEU A 127 31.94 -32.49 -0.19
CA LEU A 127 31.46 -31.33 -0.95
C LEU A 127 30.28 -31.72 -1.83
N GLN A 128 30.37 -32.85 -2.55
CA GLN A 128 29.29 -33.32 -3.42
C GLN A 128 28.00 -33.56 -2.63
N SER A 129 28.07 -34.29 -1.51
CA SER A 129 26.90 -34.54 -0.65
C SER A 129 26.32 -33.26 -0.05
N THR A 130 27.18 -32.29 0.33
CA THR A 130 26.74 -30.98 0.87
C THR A 130 26.08 -30.14 -0.20
N ILE A 131 26.64 -30.08 -1.41
CA ILE A 131 26.06 -29.36 -2.56
C ILE A 131 24.70 -29.96 -2.96
N GLU A 132 24.56 -31.29 -2.95
CA GLU A 132 23.26 -31.93 -3.19
C GLU A 132 22.27 -31.63 -2.08
N HIS A 133 22.69 -31.66 -0.81
CA HIS A 133 21.83 -31.34 0.34
C HIS A 133 21.37 -29.89 0.32
N LEU A 134 22.22 -28.96 -0.09
CA LEU A 134 21.88 -27.54 -0.28
C LEU A 134 21.00 -27.31 -1.53
N GLY A 135 20.75 -28.33 -2.35
CA GLY A 135 19.82 -28.26 -3.48
C GLY A 135 20.30 -27.43 -4.65
N ALA A 136 21.60 -27.40 -4.94
CA ALA A 136 22.21 -26.61 -6.03
C ALA A 136 21.50 -26.74 -7.37
N TYR A 137 21.09 -27.95 -7.74
CA TYR A 137 20.35 -28.21 -8.99
C TYR A 137 18.94 -27.60 -8.99
N ARG A 138 18.33 -27.47 -7.81
CA ARG A 138 17.00 -26.85 -7.67
C ARG A 138 17.06 -25.32 -7.74
N LEU A 139 18.15 -24.71 -7.24
CA LEU A 139 18.28 -23.25 -7.17
C LEU A 139 18.17 -22.59 -8.56
N LYS A 140 18.69 -23.21 -9.60
CA LYS A 140 18.57 -22.66 -10.97
C LYS A 140 17.11 -22.64 -11.43
N THR A 141 16.36 -23.72 -11.21
CA THR A 141 14.93 -23.79 -11.56
C THR A 141 14.09 -22.85 -10.70
N GLU A 142 14.40 -22.78 -9.40
CA GLU A 142 13.74 -21.84 -8.48
C GLU A 142 14.03 -20.38 -8.86
N ALA A 143 15.27 -20.08 -9.32
CA ALA A 143 15.65 -18.77 -9.84
C ALA A 143 14.86 -18.40 -11.10
N GLU A 144 14.75 -19.30 -12.07
CA GLU A 144 13.96 -19.11 -13.28
C GLU A 144 12.49 -18.84 -12.97
N GLN A 145 11.90 -19.59 -12.03
CA GLN A 145 10.52 -19.41 -11.59
C GLN A 145 10.33 -18.08 -10.85
N ALA A 146 11.23 -17.75 -9.93
CA ALA A 146 11.16 -16.49 -9.18
C ALA A 146 11.30 -15.26 -10.11
N LEU A 147 12.26 -15.30 -11.03
CA LEU A 147 12.46 -14.25 -12.02
C LEU A 147 11.22 -14.08 -12.93
N THR A 148 10.67 -15.17 -13.43
CA THR A 148 9.45 -15.15 -14.26
C THR A 148 8.27 -14.53 -13.51
N ASN A 149 8.08 -14.93 -12.25
CA ASN A 149 7.00 -14.40 -11.40
C ASN A 149 7.19 -12.93 -11.01
N LEU A 150 8.43 -12.45 -10.97
CA LEU A 150 8.78 -11.05 -10.78
C LEU A 150 8.74 -10.24 -12.10
N GLY A 151 8.32 -10.87 -13.20
CA GLY A 151 8.02 -10.21 -14.46
C GLY A 151 9.17 -10.21 -15.48
N PHE A 152 10.29 -10.90 -15.24
CA PHE A 152 11.36 -11.05 -16.23
C PHE A 152 10.94 -11.99 -17.36
N ASN A 153 11.38 -11.67 -18.57
CA ASN A 153 11.20 -12.55 -19.72
C ASN A 153 12.31 -13.62 -19.72
N PRO A 154 12.00 -14.91 -19.97
CA PRO A 154 13.02 -15.94 -20.09
C PRO A 154 14.13 -15.62 -21.10
N ALA A 155 13.83 -14.86 -22.17
CA ALA A 155 14.83 -14.41 -23.14
C ALA A 155 15.89 -13.45 -22.54
N ASP A 156 15.60 -12.83 -21.39
CA ASP A 156 16.51 -11.90 -20.72
C ASP A 156 17.43 -12.56 -19.69
N PHE A 157 17.28 -13.85 -19.39
CA PHE A 157 18.00 -14.55 -18.33
C PHE A 157 19.53 -14.56 -18.50
N HIS A 158 20.00 -14.55 -19.75
CA HIS A 158 21.43 -14.53 -20.08
C HIS A 158 21.99 -13.11 -20.32
N ARG A 159 21.20 -12.07 -20.04
CA ARG A 159 21.67 -10.69 -20.15
C ARG A 159 22.42 -10.27 -18.89
N PRO A 160 23.49 -9.44 -19.02
CA PRO A 160 24.20 -8.89 -17.88
C PRO A 160 23.26 -8.03 -17.01
N LEU A 161 23.34 -8.17 -15.68
CA LEU A 161 22.48 -7.46 -14.74
C LEU A 161 22.56 -5.94 -14.89
N LYS A 162 23.75 -5.39 -15.26
CA LYS A 162 23.93 -3.95 -15.53
C LYS A 162 23.10 -3.41 -16.70
N SER A 163 22.63 -4.27 -17.60
CA SER A 163 21.78 -3.85 -18.72
C SER A 163 20.34 -3.50 -18.30
N PHE A 164 19.97 -3.80 -17.06
CA PHE A 164 18.65 -3.54 -16.52
C PHE A 164 18.62 -2.23 -15.70
N SER A 165 17.45 -1.58 -15.62
CA SER A 165 17.27 -0.43 -14.75
C SER A 165 17.37 -0.82 -13.26
N GLY A 166 17.64 0.16 -12.37
CA GLY A 166 17.80 -0.07 -10.93
C GLY A 166 16.62 -0.86 -10.31
N GLY A 167 15.39 -0.57 -10.72
CA GLY A 167 14.21 -1.30 -10.24
C GLY A 167 14.18 -2.77 -10.66
N TRP A 168 14.64 -3.09 -11.88
CA TRP A 168 14.77 -4.47 -12.33
C TRP A 168 15.91 -5.20 -11.63
N GLN A 169 17.02 -4.51 -11.37
CA GLN A 169 18.13 -5.05 -10.58
C GLN A 169 17.69 -5.38 -9.14
N MET A 170 16.85 -4.52 -8.56
CA MET A 170 16.27 -4.78 -7.23
C MET A 170 15.33 -6.00 -7.22
N ARG A 171 14.54 -6.22 -8.29
CA ARG A 171 13.73 -7.44 -8.44
C ARG A 171 14.59 -8.70 -8.51
N ALA A 172 15.71 -8.66 -9.23
CA ALA A 172 16.67 -9.77 -9.29
C ALA A 172 17.28 -10.06 -7.90
N SER A 173 17.66 -9.00 -7.16
CA SER A 173 18.14 -9.14 -5.78
C SER A 173 17.09 -9.73 -4.85
N MET A 174 15.83 -9.36 -5.02
CA MET A 174 14.70 -9.95 -4.29
C MET A 174 14.55 -11.42 -4.62
N ALA A 175 14.55 -11.81 -5.91
CA ALA A 175 14.52 -13.22 -6.31
C ALA A 175 15.62 -14.02 -5.61
N ARG A 176 16.86 -13.52 -5.65
CA ARG A 176 18.03 -14.12 -5.01
C ARG A 176 17.82 -14.34 -3.51
N VAL A 177 17.35 -13.32 -2.78
CA VAL A 177 17.11 -13.42 -1.33
C VAL A 177 15.97 -14.39 -1.01
N LEU A 178 14.91 -14.44 -1.82
CA LEU A 178 13.77 -15.32 -1.59
C LEU A 178 14.13 -16.80 -1.77
N ILE A 179 14.91 -17.14 -2.81
CA ILE A 179 15.31 -18.53 -3.07
C ILE A 179 16.42 -19.04 -2.14
N SER A 180 17.15 -18.14 -1.43
CA SER A 180 18.17 -18.56 -0.45
C SER A 180 17.57 -19.23 0.79
N GLN A 181 16.24 -19.20 0.97
CA GLN A 181 15.51 -19.81 2.08
C GLN A 181 16.14 -19.50 3.46
N PRO A 182 16.27 -18.23 3.83
CA PRO A 182 16.89 -17.84 5.09
C PRO A 182 16.00 -18.20 6.30
N ASP A 183 16.60 -18.34 7.49
CA ASP A 183 15.83 -18.51 8.73
C ASP A 183 15.14 -17.20 9.17
N ILE A 184 15.79 -16.07 8.86
CA ILE A 184 15.29 -14.71 9.13
C ILE A 184 15.32 -13.94 7.82
N LEU A 185 14.16 -13.51 7.36
CA LEU A 185 14.01 -12.71 6.13
C LEU A 185 13.67 -11.27 6.50
N MET A 186 14.49 -10.33 6.03
CA MET A 186 14.35 -8.90 6.26
C MET A 186 14.14 -8.17 4.95
N LEU A 187 12.98 -7.52 4.79
CA LEU A 187 12.61 -6.80 3.57
C LEU A 187 12.36 -5.32 3.90
N ASP A 188 13.12 -4.44 3.26
CA ASP A 188 12.97 -2.98 3.38
C ASP A 188 12.28 -2.44 2.13
N GLU A 189 11.02 -2.00 2.27
CA GLU A 189 10.16 -1.44 1.22
C GLU A 189 10.11 -2.28 -0.08
N PRO A 190 9.79 -3.58 -0.01
CA PRO A 190 9.87 -4.44 -1.19
C PRO A 190 8.85 -4.10 -2.29
N SER A 191 7.75 -3.44 -1.96
CA SER A 191 6.70 -3.06 -2.92
C SER A 191 7.11 -1.91 -3.84
N ASN A 192 8.09 -1.09 -3.47
CA ASN A 192 8.47 0.11 -4.25
C ASN A 192 8.96 -0.20 -5.67
N TYR A 193 9.42 -1.42 -5.92
CA TYR A 193 9.97 -1.83 -7.21
C TYR A 193 9.09 -2.84 -7.96
N LEU A 194 7.94 -3.20 -7.38
CA LEU A 194 7.06 -4.24 -7.90
C LEU A 194 5.79 -3.63 -8.50
N ASP A 195 5.31 -4.22 -9.58
CA ASP A 195 3.96 -4.00 -10.06
C ASP A 195 2.94 -4.87 -9.28
N ILE A 196 1.67 -4.57 -9.42
CA ILE A 196 0.60 -5.24 -8.68
C ILE A 196 0.66 -6.78 -8.81
N PRO A 197 0.84 -7.38 -10.01
CA PRO A 197 0.96 -8.83 -10.13
C PRO A 197 2.16 -9.41 -9.36
N ALA A 198 3.30 -8.72 -9.36
CA ALA A 198 4.49 -9.13 -8.62
C ALA A 198 4.30 -8.99 -7.09
N VAL A 199 3.61 -7.93 -6.63
CA VAL A 199 3.23 -7.77 -5.19
C VAL A 199 2.31 -8.92 -4.75
N GLU A 200 1.32 -9.29 -5.57
CA GLU A 200 0.43 -10.42 -5.26
C GLU A 200 1.18 -11.75 -5.17
N TRP A 201 2.10 -11.99 -6.11
CA TRP A 201 2.95 -13.18 -6.07
C TRP A 201 3.84 -13.19 -4.82
N LEU A 202 4.52 -12.06 -4.53
CA LEU A 202 5.34 -11.91 -3.33
C LEU A 202 4.54 -12.20 -2.05
N CYS A 203 3.32 -11.68 -1.97
CA CYS A 203 2.43 -11.91 -0.85
C CYS A 203 2.09 -13.40 -0.69
N LYS A 204 1.83 -14.13 -1.78
CA LYS A 204 1.59 -15.57 -1.76
C LYS A 204 2.83 -16.34 -1.31
N PHE A 205 4.00 -16.00 -1.85
CA PHE A 205 5.28 -16.60 -1.49
C PHE A 205 5.58 -16.40 0.00
N LEU A 206 5.50 -15.15 0.49
CA LEU A 206 5.80 -14.85 1.89
C LEU A 206 4.82 -15.48 2.88
N LYS A 207 3.58 -15.75 2.47
CA LYS A 207 2.63 -16.51 3.31
C LYS A 207 3.08 -17.93 3.59
N SER A 208 3.69 -18.58 2.62
CA SER A 208 4.21 -19.95 2.75
C SER A 208 5.62 -20.01 3.36
N PHE A 209 6.29 -18.85 3.51
CA PHE A 209 7.63 -18.80 4.09
C PHE A 209 7.62 -19.22 5.57
N PRO A 210 8.38 -20.26 5.97
CA PRO A 210 8.32 -20.84 7.32
C PRO A 210 9.15 -20.07 8.35
N GLY A 211 10.13 -19.24 7.92
CA GLY A 211 11.05 -18.51 8.78
C GLY A 211 10.43 -17.25 9.44
N THR A 212 11.26 -16.55 10.18
CA THR A 212 10.91 -15.25 10.78
C THR A 212 10.94 -14.17 9.72
N LEU A 213 9.88 -13.38 9.63
CA LEU A 213 9.77 -12.27 8.67
C LEU A 213 9.80 -10.92 9.40
N LEU A 214 10.72 -10.04 8.99
CA LEU A 214 10.72 -8.63 9.35
C LEU A 214 10.46 -7.82 8.08
N LEU A 215 9.40 -7.03 8.08
CA LEU A 215 8.94 -6.27 6.92
C LEU A 215 8.83 -4.79 7.28
N ILE A 216 9.71 -3.95 6.74
CA ILE A 216 9.49 -2.51 6.69
C ILE A 216 8.66 -2.25 5.44
N SER A 217 7.48 -1.68 5.60
CA SER A 217 6.65 -1.30 4.46
C SER A 217 5.68 -0.17 4.77
N HIS A 218 5.44 0.67 3.78
CA HIS A 218 4.33 1.61 3.72
C HIS A 218 3.10 1.04 3.00
N ASP A 219 3.20 -0.19 2.48
CA ASP A 219 2.11 -0.89 1.83
C ASP A 219 1.24 -1.63 2.87
N ARG A 220 0.04 -1.08 3.11
CA ARG A 220 -0.93 -1.63 4.07
C ARG A 220 -1.44 -3.01 3.66
N PHE A 221 -1.52 -3.30 2.37
CA PHE A 221 -1.94 -4.62 1.89
C PHE A 221 -0.95 -5.70 2.33
N LEU A 222 0.36 -5.46 2.17
CA LEU A 222 1.39 -6.39 2.62
C LEU A 222 1.40 -6.54 4.14
N LEU A 223 1.35 -5.43 4.89
CA LEU A 223 1.32 -5.45 6.35
C LEU A 223 0.12 -6.26 6.89
N ARG A 224 -1.10 -6.01 6.39
CA ARG A 224 -2.31 -6.73 6.79
C ARG A 224 -2.28 -8.22 6.47
N LYS A 225 -1.68 -8.59 5.34
CA LYS A 225 -1.69 -9.98 4.85
C LYS A 225 -0.57 -10.84 5.41
N LEU A 226 0.54 -10.22 5.83
CA LEU A 226 1.78 -10.91 6.15
C LEU A 226 2.21 -10.81 7.59
N THR A 227 1.76 -9.80 8.35
CA THR A 227 2.27 -9.54 9.71
C THR A 227 1.22 -9.83 10.78
N ASN A 228 1.68 -10.33 11.93
CA ASN A 228 0.88 -10.59 13.11
C ASN A 228 1.38 -9.83 14.35
N ILE A 229 2.52 -9.13 14.21
CA ILE A 229 3.09 -8.24 15.20
C ILE A 229 3.47 -6.95 14.48
N THR A 230 3.21 -5.81 15.11
CA THR A 230 3.62 -4.51 14.58
C THR A 230 4.58 -3.83 15.56
N LEU A 231 5.74 -3.39 15.06
CA LEU A 231 6.68 -2.53 15.77
C LEU A 231 6.58 -1.11 15.22
N GLU A 232 6.17 -0.17 16.06
CA GLU A 232 6.16 1.25 15.71
C GLU A 232 7.48 1.87 16.16
N VAL A 233 8.21 2.46 15.20
CA VAL A 233 9.43 3.24 15.46
C VAL A 233 9.06 4.72 15.36
N ASN A 234 9.12 5.43 16.48
CA ASN A 234 8.75 6.84 16.52
C ASN A 234 9.52 7.57 17.65
N ASN A 235 10.07 8.75 17.34
CA ASN A 235 10.80 9.61 18.29
C ASN A 235 11.84 8.84 19.15
N GLY A 236 12.64 8.02 18.48
CA GLY A 236 13.70 7.22 19.12
C GLY A 236 13.22 6.00 19.91
N LYS A 237 11.91 5.78 20.03
CA LYS A 237 11.33 4.67 20.76
C LYS A 237 10.77 3.61 19.82
N VAL A 238 10.79 2.35 20.28
CA VAL A 238 10.13 1.24 19.59
C VAL A 238 9.03 0.69 20.47
N THR A 239 7.79 0.76 19.98
CA THR A 239 6.62 0.23 20.69
C THR A 239 6.13 -1.03 20.00
N ARG A 240 6.00 -2.14 20.74
CA ARG A 240 5.51 -3.41 20.22
C ARG A 240 4.01 -3.53 20.43
N TYR A 241 3.28 -3.79 19.35
CA TYR A 241 1.85 -4.09 19.33
C TYR A 241 1.66 -5.58 19.01
N PRO A 242 1.06 -6.37 19.93
CA PRO A 242 0.84 -7.81 19.72
C PRO A 242 -0.39 -8.06 18.84
N GLY A 243 -0.33 -7.61 17.59
CA GLY A 243 -1.42 -7.72 16.63
C GLY A 243 -1.00 -7.29 15.24
N ASP A 244 -1.90 -7.51 14.29
CA ASP A 244 -1.73 -7.09 12.91
C ASP A 244 -1.75 -5.56 12.75
N TYR A 245 -1.60 -5.10 11.51
CA TYR A 245 -1.62 -3.66 11.21
C TYR A 245 -2.94 -2.97 11.59
N ASP A 246 -4.09 -3.65 11.47
CA ASP A 246 -5.39 -3.08 11.83
C ASP A 246 -5.58 -2.96 13.34
N TYR A 247 -5.04 -3.93 14.10
CA TYR A 247 -4.97 -3.83 15.56
C TYR A 247 -4.09 -2.65 16.00
N TYR A 248 -2.89 -2.52 15.43
CA TYR A 248 -1.98 -1.40 15.68
C TYR A 248 -2.69 -0.07 15.43
N ARG A 249 -3.37 0.08 14.30
CA ARG A 249 -4.04 1.32 13.91
C ARG A 249 -5.12 1.72 14.92
N ARG A 250 -5.98 0.78 15.32
CA ARG A 250 -7.04 1.02 16.32
C ARG A 250 -6.48 1.41 17.68
N GLU A 251 -5.46 0.69 18.14
CA GLU A 251 -4.82 0.95 19.43
C GLU A 251 -4.11 2.28 19.45
N ARG A 252 -3.41 2.62 18.36
CA ARG A 252 -2.74 3.91 18.19
C ARG A 252 -3.74 5.07 18.20
N GLU A 253 -4.84 4.95 17.47
CA GLU A 253 -5.91 5.95 17.46
C GLU A 253 -6.54 6.15 18.84
N SER A 254 -6.78 5.06 19.56
CA SER A 254 -7.28 5.09 20.94
C SER A 254 -6.31 5.81 21.89
N ARG A 255 -5.02 5.46 21.84
CA ARG A 255 -3.97 6.13 22.63
C ARG A 255 -3.87 7.61 22.31
N PHE A 256 -3.96 7.97 21.04
CA PHE A 256 -3.93 9.36 20.61
C PHE A 256 -5.11 10.16 21.17
N LYS A 257 -6.35 9.64 21.06
CA LYS A 257 -7.55 10.27 21.66
C LYS A 257 -7.39 10.46 23.17
N ASN A 258 -6.81 9.48 23.85
CA ASN A 258 -6.55 9.58 25.28
C ASN A 258 -5.48 10.65 25.61
N LEU A 259 -4.40 10.73 24.83
CA LEU A 259 -3.36 11.76 24.98
C LEU A 259 -3.90 13.16 24.65
N GLU A 260 -4.72 13.30 23.61
CA GLU A 260 -5.37 14.57 23.26
C GLU A 260 -6.31 15.03 24.38
N ALA A 261 -7.11 14.13 24.93
CA ALA A 261 -7.97 14.42 26.08
C ALA A 261 -7.15 14.82 27.34
N ALA A 262 -6.05 14.10 27.59
CA ALA A 262 -5.13 14.43 28.70
C ALA A 262 -4.47 15.81 28.50
N LYS A 263 -4.01 16.13 27.28
CA LYS A 263 -3.47 17.44 26.92
C LYS A 263 -4.48 18.54 27.15
N ARG A 264 -5.70 18.41 26.58
CA ARG A 264 -6.78 19.39 26.78
C ARG A 264 -7.09 19.63 28.26
N ASN A 265 -7.07 18.58 29.07
CA ASN A 265 -7.30 18.71 30.51
C ASN A 265 -6.11 19.38 31.21
N SER A 266 -4.87 19.07 30.80
CA SER A 266 -3.67 19.75 31.30
C SER A 266 -3.67 21.23 30.94
N ASP A 267 -3.95 21.57 29.69
CA ASP A 267 -4.01 22.96 29.20
C ASP A 267 -5.08 23.77 29.94
N ARG A 268 -6.27 23.21 30.16
CA ARG A 268 -7.33 23.86 30.96
C ARG A 268 -6.89 24.11 32.41
N LYS A 269 -6.17 23.13 33.02
CA LYS A 269 -5.62 23.31 34.37
C LYS A 269 -4.56 24.41 34.40
N ARG A 270 -3.64 24.43 33.41
CA ARG A 270 -2.63 25.48 33.25
C ARG A 270 -3.27 26.86 33.15
N GLU A 271 -4.22 27.02 32.22
CA GLU A 271 -4.95 28.27 32.02
C GLU A 271 -5.70 28.75 33.29
N HIS A 272 -6.29 27.78 34.03
CA HIS A 272 -6.94 28.11 35.31
C HIS A 272 -5.93 28.59 36.35
N ILE A 273 -4.79 27.92 36.49
CA ILE A 273 -3.73 28.31 37.42
C ILE A 273 -3.15 29.68 37.03
N GLU A 274 -2.90 29.94 35.76
CA GLU A 274 -2.43 31.23 35.25
C GLU A 274 -3.41 32.37 35.62
N LYS A 275 -4.71 32.20 35.37
CA LYS A 275 -5.75 33.14 35.77
C LYS A 275 -5.78 33.37 37.28
N VAL A 276 -5.53 32.37 38.10
CA VAL A 276 -5.44 32.49 39.57
C VAL A 276 -4.18 33.26 39.96
N ILE A 277 -3.05 32.99 39.34
CA ILE A 277 -1.77 33.69 39.58
C ILE A 277 -1.95 35.20 39.24
N ASP A 278 -2.50 35.53 38.09
CA ASP A 278 -2.71 36.93 37.68
C ASP A 278 -3.63 37.69 38.65
N ARG A 279 -4.71 37.04 39.09
CA ARG A 279 -5.64 37.62 40.09
C ARG A 279 -4.96 37.84 41.42
N PHE A 280 -4.02 36.95 41.84
CA PHE A 280 -3.32 37.09 43.13
C PHE A 280 -2.07 37.97 43.05
N ARG A 281 -1.44 38.11 41.87
CA ARG A 281 -0.34 39.07 41.66
C ARG A 281 -0.74 40.49 41.94
N ALA A 282 -2.00 40.86 41.68
CA ALA A 282 -2.53 42.21 41.94
C ALA A 282 -2.73 42.53 43.44
N LYS A 283 -2.60 41.55 44.37
CA LYS A 283 -2.83 41.74 45.83
C LYS A 283 -1.59 41.41 46.61
N ALA A 284 -0.93 42.40 47.23
CA ALA A 284 0.30 42.27 47.98
C ALA A 284 0.24 41.20 49.11
N THR A 285 -0.92 41.01 49.76
CA THR A 285 -1.15 40.03 50.83
C THR A 285 -1.18 38.56 50.34
N LYS A 286 -1.24 38.31 49.04
CA LYS A 286 -1.34 36.97 48.46
C LYS A 286 -0.13 36.56 47.58
N ALA A 287 0.94 37.37 47.61
CA ALA A 287 2.15 37.15 46.80
C ALA A 287 2.83 35.76 47.10
N ALA A 288 2.81 35.31 48.36
CA ALA A 288 3.36 34.01 48.72
C ALA A 288 2.55 32.85 48.14
N GLN A 289 1.21 32.96 48.03
CA GLN A 289 0.34 32.00 47.41
C GLN A 289 0.54 31.98 45.89
N ALA A 290 0.66 33.17 45.24
CA ALA A 290 0.95 33.27 43.80
C ALA A 290 2.28 32.56 43.45
N LYS A 291 3.32 32.71 44.27
CA LYS A 291 4.61 32.05 44.09
C LYS A 291 4.53 30.53 44.26
N SER A 292 3.63 30.04 45.13
CA SER A 292 3.38 28.59 45.30
C SER A 292 2.69 28.01 44.06
N TRP A 293 1.67 28.72 43.51
CA TRP A 293 0.98 28.33 42.27
C TRP A 293 1.92 28.40 41.06
N GLN A 294 2.82 29.40 40.99
CA GLN A 294 3.83 29.48 39.93
C GLN A 294 4.74 28.25 39.94
N LYS A 295 5.23 27.84 41.13
CA LYS A 295 6.05 26.62 41.28
C LYS A 295 5.28 25.34 40.93
N ALA A 296 3.95 25.30 41.14
CA ALA A 296 3.12 24.17 40.71
C ALA A 296 2.97 24.14 39.19
N LEU A 297 2.79 25.31 38.53
CA LEU A 297 2.75 25.44 37.08
C LEU A 297 4.07 25.03 36.43
N ASP A 298 5.21 25.46 36.99
CA ASP A 298 6.56 25.14 36.50
C ASP A 298 6.90 23.63 36.62
N LYS A 299 6.20 22.91 37.51
CA LYS A 299 6.34 21.44 37.67
C LYS A 299 5.38 20.63 36.80
N MET A 300 4.41 21.26 36.16
CA MET A 300 3.49 20.55 35.26
C MET A 300 4.22 20.18 33.98
N GLU A 301 4.36 18.87 33.73
CA GLU A 301 4.92 18.35 32.49
C GLU A 301 4.04 18.77 31.32
N GLU A 302 4.68 19.23 30.26
CA GLU A 302 4.01 19.55 29.02
C GLU A 302 3.76 18.25 28.24
N ILE A 303 2.49 17.95 27.96
CA ILE A 303 2.13 16.77 27.18
C ILE A 303 2.31 17.12 25.70
N GLU A 304 3.38 16.62 25.10
CA GLU A 304 3.62 16.73 23.68
C GLU A 304 2.81 15.65 22.93
N LEU A 305 2.04 16.09 21.93
CA LEU A 305 1.39 15.17 21.00
C LEU A 305 2.39 14.74 19.92
N PRO A 306 2.38 13.49 19.49
CA PRO A 306 3.19 13.06 18.35
C PRO A 306 2.88 13.89 17.10
N ASP A 307 3.92 14.47 16.49
CA ASP A 307 3.80 15.39 15.35
C ASP A 307 3.18 14.74 14.10
N ASP A 308 3.37 13.46 13.94
CA ASP A 308 2.91 12.68 12.80
C ASP A 308 1.38 12.47 12.74
N LEU A 309 0.66 12.75 13.84
CA LEU A 309 -0.81 12.74 13.89
C LEU A 309 -1.41 14.15 13.80
N ASN A 310 -0.60 15.19 13.89
CA ASN A 310 -1.01 16.58 13.65
C ASN A 310 -1.21 16.90 12.16
N TYR A 311 -1.46 15.90 11.30
CA TYR A 311 -1.99 16.12 9.95
C TYR A 311 -3.43 16.71 10.03
N ASN A 312 -3.58 17.83 10.75
CA ASN A 312 -4.83 18.57 10.92
C ASN A 312 -5.31 19.27 9.63
N GLY A 313 -4.67 18.99 8.50
CA GLY A 313 -5.07 19.52 7.21
C GLY A 313 -5.66 18.43 6.32
N ALA A 314 -6.98 18.25 6.35
CA ALA A 314 -7.65 17.50 5.28
C ALA A 314 -7.30 18.17 3.95
N ILE A 315 -6.71 17.42 3.02
CA ILE A 315 -6.55 17.89 1.64
C ILE A 315 -7.96 17.96 1.04
N ARG A 316 -8.44 19.17 0.78
CA ARG A 316 -9.72 19.37 0.10
C ARG A 316 -9.43 19.96 -1.29
N PHE A 317 -9.66 19.15 -2.30
CA PHE A 317 -9.56 19.65 -3.67
C PHE A 317 -10.71 20.60 -3.96
N PRO A 318 -10.46 21.75 -4.61
CA PRO A 318 -11.50 22.64 -5.10
C PRO A 318 -12.46 21.91 -6.03
N GLU A 319 -13.68 22.41 -6.14
CA GLU A 319 -14.64 21.87 -7.12
C GLU A 319 -14.10 22.03 -8.54
N PRO A 320 -14.16 20.98 -9.36
CA PRO A 320 -13.68 21.05 -10.73
C PRO A 320 -14.57 21.97 -11.56
N PRO A 321 -14.01 22.71 -12.54
CA PRO A 321 -14.80 23.46 -13.49
C PRO A 321 -15.71 22.53 -14.31
N PRO A 322 -16.87 22.99 -14.79
CA PRO A 322 -17.76 22.19 -15.61
C PRO A 322 -17.07 21.76 -16.91
N GLY A 323 -17.25 20.50 -17.28
CA GLY A 323 -16.72 19.90 -18.50
C GLY A 323 -17.79 19.23 -19.34
N GLY A 324 -17.40 18.59 -20.44
CA GLY A 324 -18.27 17.77 -21.27
C GLY A 324 -18.63 16.42 -20.61
N ILE A 325 -19.43 15.60 -21.29
CA ILE A 325 -19.80 14.23 -20.84
C ILE A 325 -18.57 13.32 -20.90
N GLU A 326 -17.70 13.50 -21.87
CA GLU A 326 -16.44 12.77 -22.03
C GLU A 326 -15.27 13.65 -21.58
N ALA A 327 -14.34 13.08 -20.80
CA ALA A 327 -13.10 13.73 -20.43
C ALA A 327 -12.03 13.59 -21.51
N ALA A 328 -11.96 12.43 -22.16
CA ALA A 328 -11.08 12.15 -23.30
C ALA A 328 -11.55 10.93 -24.09
N ARG A 329 -11.22 10.88 -25.39
CA ARG A 329 -11.43 9.73 -26.27
C ARG A 329 -10.14 9.41 -27.03
N ILE A 330 -9.75 8.16 -27.03
CA ILE A 330 -8.64 7.60 -27.80
C ILE A 330 -9.23 6.75 -28.93
N GLU A 331 -8.81 7.00 -30.16
CA GLU A 331 -9.30 6.30 -31.35
C GLU A 331 -8.12 5.69 -32.12
N LYS A 332 -8.08 4.35 -32.20
CA LYS A 332 -7.10 3.52 -32.91
C LYS A 332 -5.65 3.99 -32.74
N MET A 333 -5.31 4.33 -31.49
CA MET A 333 -4.03 4.94 -31.15
C MET A 333 -2.93 3.89 -31.12
N THR A 334 -1.83 4.19 -31.82
CA THR A 334 -0.60 3.40 -31.77
C THR A 334 0.57 4.30 -31.42
N PHE A 335 1.43 3.82 -30.52
CA PHE A 335 2.62 4.54 -30.10
C PHE A 335 3.76 3.58 -29.70
N GLY A 336 4.99 3.95 -30.06
CA GLY A 336 6.24 3.35 -29.59
C GLY A 336 7.37 4.39 -29.62
N TYR A 337 8.34 4.25 -28.72
CA TYR A 337 9.55 5.09 -28.76
C TYR A 337 10.42 4.73 -29.97
N ASP A 338 10.42 3.47 -30.37
CA ASP A 338 10.95 2.98 -31.64
C ASP A 338 9.78 2.73 -32.59
N PRO A 339 9.74 3.38 -33.78
CA PRO A 339 8.68 3.17 -34.77
C PRO A 339 8.48 1.70 -35.18
N ALA A 340 9.55 0.89 -35.13
CA ALA A 340 9.50 -0.52 -35.49
C ALA A 340 8.92 -1.40 -34.36
N LYS A 341 8.83 -0.90 -33.12
CA LYS A 341 8.38 -1.65 -31.94
C LYS A 341 7.32 -0.87 -31.17
N PRO A 342 6.07 -0.88 -31.63
CA PRO A 342 5.00 -0.18 -30.91
C PRO A 342 4.75 -0.84 -29.54
N ILE A 343 4.68 0.00 -28.49
CA ILE A 343 4.37 -0.40 -27.12
C ILE A 343 2.86 -0.49 -26.93
N LEU A 344 2.13 0.47 -27.52
CA LEU A 344 0.68 0.54 -27.54
C LEU A 344 0.22 0.40 -28.98
N LYS A 345 -0.71 -0.53 -29.26
CA LYS A 345 -1.17 -0.81 -30.61
C LYS A 345 -2.68 -0.85 -30.67
N ASP A 346 -3.24 -0.05 -31.58
CA ASP A 346 -4.68 -0.01 -31.92
C ASP A 346 -5.57 0.14 -30.67
N ILE A 347 -5.25 1.12 -29.84
CA ILE A 347 -5.95 1.37 -28.59
C ILE A 347 -7.19 2.23 -28.84
N ASP A 348 -8.35 1.70 -28.46
CA ASP A 348 -9.63 2.42 -28.38
C ASP A 348 -10.07 2.52 -26.93
N LEU A 349 -10.30 3.76 -26.43
CA LEU A 349 -10.71 4.00 -25.06
C LEU A 349 -11.51 5.29 -24.95
N THR A 350 -12.69 5.21 -24.32
CA THR A 350 -13.45 6.39 -23.89
C THR A 350 -13.38 6.51 -22.37
N ILE A 351 -13.09 7.72 -21.90
CA ILE A 351 -13.03 8.13 -20.49
C ILE A 351 -14.16 9.11 -20.27
N ASP A 352 -15.12 8.74 -19.44
CA ASP A 352 -16.29 9.57 -19.13
C ASP A 352 -15.98 10.57 -18.02
N ALA A 353 -16.71 11.69 -17.99
CA ALA A 353 -16.56 12.68 -16.95
C ALA A 353 -16.96 12.13 -15.57
N GLY A 354 -16.10 12.34 -14.57
CA GLY A 354 -16.31 11.82 -13.22
C GLY A 354 -15.80 10.39 -13.00
N ASP A 355 -15.33 9.69 -14.03
CA ASP A 355 -14.72 8.36 -13.90
C ASP A 355 -13.44 8.43 -13.04
N LYS A 356 -13.25 7.42 -12.19
CA LYS A 356 -12.01 7.20 -11.44
C LYS A 356 -11.38 5.91 -11.92
N ILE A 357 -10.42 6.04 -12.82
CA ILE A 357 -9.83 4.93 -13.56
C ILE A 357 -8.43 4.63 -13.03
N ALA A 358 -8.15 3.36 -12.72
CA ALA A 358 -6.79 2.91 -12.49
C ALA A 358 -6.31 2.02 -13.64
N PHE A 359 -5.10 2.33 -14.14
CA PHE A 359 -4.39 1.52 -15.13
C PHE A 359 -3.46 0.54 -14.39
N ILE A 360 -3.67 -0.75 -14.62
CA ILE A 360 -2.89 -1.82 -14.00
C ILE A 360 -2.25 -2.71 -15.06
N GLY A 361 -1.16 -3.38 -14.72
CA GLY A 361 -0.42 -4.28 -15.62
C GLY A 361 1.06 -4.34 -15.25
N TYR A 362 1.81 -5.21 -15.90
CA TYR A 362 3.24 -5.36 -15.68
C TYR A 362 4.02 -4.08 -16.02
N ASN A 363 5.20 -3.93 -15.42
CA ASN A 363 6.08 -2.83 -15.76
C ASN A 363 6.59 -2.96 -17.20
N GLY A 364 6.76 -1.83 -17.88
CA GLY A 364 7.14 -1.80 -19.29
C GLY A 364 5.97 -1.93 -20.29
N MET A 365 4.74 -2.21 -19.85
CA MET A 365 3.57 -2.29 -20.74
C MET A 365 3.02 -0.95 -21.22
N GLY A 366 3.67 0.16 -20.91
CA GLY A 366 3.29 1.46 -21.44
C GLY A 366 2.27 2.23 -20.60
N LYS A 367 2.05 1.90 -19.31
CA LYS A 367 1.14 2.64 -18.41
C LYS A 367 1.46 4.14 -18.36
N THR A 368 2.67 4.50 -17.95
CA THR A 368 3.18 5.88 -17.92
C THR A 368 3.14 6.53 -19.31
N THR A 369 3.44 5.77 -20.37
CA THR A 369 3.38 6.25 -21.74
C THR A 369 1.95 6.65 -22.13
N LEU A 370 0.95 5.84 -21.78
CA LEU A 370 -0.45 6.14 -22.03
C LEU A 370 -0.90 7.39 -21.26
N LEU A 371 -0.47 7.55 -19.98
CA LEU A 371 -0.77 8.77 -19.23
C LEU A 371 -0.12 10.02 -19.86
N LYS A 372 1.13 9.93 -20.33
CA LYS A 372 1.82 11.03 -21.02
C LYS A 372 1.12 11.40 -22.34
N LEU A 373 0.61 10.42 -23.08
CA LEU A 373 -0.18 10.62 -24.28
C LEU A 373 -1.51 11.32 -23.98
N LEU A 374 -2.25 10.86 -22.96
CA LEU A 374 -3.49 11.50 -22.47
C LEU A 374 -3.25 12.93 -21.99
N ALA A 375 -2.11 13.18 -21.32
CA ALA A 375 -1.71 14.51 -20.87
C ALA A 375 -1.18 15.44 -22.00
N GLY A 376 -1.14 14.95 -23.25
CA GLY A 376 -0.63 15.71 -24.40
C GLY A 376 0.87 15.97 -24.39
N ARG A 377 1.63 15.24 -23.54
CA ARG A 377 3.10 15.34 -23.46
C ARG A 377 3.81 14.55 -24.56
N LEU A 378 3.13 13.56 -25.14
CA LEU A 378 3.56 12.78 -26.28
C LEU A 378 2.49 12.84 -27.37
N LYS A 379 2.92 12.67 -28.64
CA LYS A 379 2.02 12.60 -29.79
C LYS A 379 1.93 11.16 -30.29
N PRO A 380 0.75 10.62 -30.58
CA PRO A 380 0.62 9.28 -31.15
C PRO A 380 1.25 9.20 -32.55
N GLN A 381 1.73 8.02 -32.93
CA GLN A 381 2.25 7.73 -34.27
C GLN A 381 1.13 7.54 -35.28
N SER A 382 0.03 6.91 -34.85
CA SER A 382 -1.20 6.78 -35.63
C SER A 382 -2.41 6.85 -34.71
N GLY A 383 -3.60 7.07 -35.29
CA GLY A 383 -4.81 7.35 -34.53
C GLY A 383 -4.82 8.76 -33.96
N ARG A 384 -5.72 9.01 -33.02
CA ARG A 384 -5.85 10.32 -32.39
C ARG A 384 -6.34 10.23 -30.96
N ILE A 385 -6.00 11.25 -30.16
CA ILE A 385 -6.52 11.48 -28.83
C ILE A 385 -7.30 12.79 -28.87
N VAL A 386 -8.58 12.72 -28.53
CA VAL A 386 -9.49 13.86 -28.54
C VAL A 386 -9.80 14.21 -27.09
N PRO A 387 -9.30 15.35 -26.58
CA PRO A 387 -9.72 15.86 -25.27
C PRO A 387 -11.22 16.18 -25.30
N GLY A 388 -11.90 15.95 -24.18
CA GLY A 388 -13.30 16.33 -24.03
C GLY A 388 -13.52 17.85 -24.09
N HIS A 389 -14.76 18.26 -24.32
CA HIS A 389 -15.11 19.67 -24.37
C HIS A 389 -14.86 20.33 -22.99
N HIS A 390 -14.16 21.47 -22.97
CA HIS A 390 -13.72 22.16 -21.76
C HIS A 390 -12.89 21.29 -20.79
N SER A 391 -12.17 20.28 -21.29
CA SER A 391 -11.28 19.47 -20.46
C SER A 391 -10.05 20.27 -20.05
N VAL A 392 -9.87 20.46 -18.73
CA VAL A 392 -8.68 21.07 -18.10
C VAL A 392 -7.89 19.96 -17.44
N ILE A 393 -6.75 19.62 -18.01
CA ILE A 393 -5.92 18.50 -17.58
C ILE A 393 -4.91 18.95 -16.53
N GLY A 394 -4.95 18.31 -15.35
CA GLY A 394 -3.88 18.37 -14.34
C GLY A 394 -3.05 17.09 -14.41
N TYR A 395 -1.74 17.20 -14.69
CA TYR A 395 -0.85 16.05 -14.80
C TYR A 395 0.25 16.08 -13.75
N GLN A 396 0.40 14.96 -13.03
CA GLN A 396 1.48 14.69 -12.11
C GLN A 396 2.34 13.54 -12.65
N ALA A 397 3.63 13.81 -12.90
CA ALA A 397 4.61 12.81 -13.31
C ALA A 397 5.18 12.04 -12.11
N GLN A 398 5.80 10.90 -12.34
CA GLN A 398 6.38 10.02 -11.32
C GLN A 398 7.48 10.70 -10.49
N GLU A 399 8.35 11.52 -11.10
CA GLU A 399 9.51 12.17 -10.46
C GLU A 399 9.17 13.55 -9.87
N PHE A 400 7.98 13.71 -9.35
CA PHE A 400 7.52 15.03 -8.93
C PHE A 400 8.21 15.60 -7.67
N SER A 401 8.79 14.74 -6.82
CA SER A 401 9.58 15.19 -5.66
C SER A 401 10.84 15.96 -6.07
N GLU A 402 11.40 15.67 -7.25
CA GLU A 402 12.57 16.37 -7.81
C GLU A 402 12.22 17.78 -8.35
N LEU A 403 10.92 18.06 -8.53
CA LEU A 403 10.44 19.37 -8.98
C LEU A 403 10.46 20.44 -7.88
N LEU A 404 10.69 20.06 -6.62
CA LEU A 404 10.80 20.98 -5.50
C LEU A 404 12.25 21.35 -5.26
N VAL A 405 12.65 22.55 -5.66
CA VAL A 405 13.97 23.10 -5.35
C VAL A 405 14.03 23.41 -3.85
N PRO A 406 15.01 22.87 -3.09
CA PRO A 406 15.07 23.00 -1.63
C PRO A 406 15.04 24.42 -1.10
N GLU A 407 15.61 25.36 -1.84
CA GLU A 407 15.76 26.78 -1.48
C GLU A 407 14.52 27.63 -1.82
N GLN A 408 13.62 27.12 -2.67
CA GLN A 408 12.39 27.84 -3.01
C GLN A 408 11.39 27.84 -1.85
N THR A 409 10.65 28.94 -1.75
CA THR A 409 9.52 29.00 -0.81
C THR A 409 8.29 28.29 -1.38
N VAL A 410 7.37 27.89 -0.49
CA VAL A 410 6.07 27.35 -0.86
C VAL A 410 5.34 28.27 -1.83
N PHE A 411 5.40 29.59 -1.58
CA PHE A 411 4.82 30.62 -2.43
C PHE A 411 5.43 30.63 -3.84
N ASP A 412 6.77 30.58 -3.96
CA ASP A 412 7.46 30.61 -5.25
C ASP A 412 7.14 29.40 -6.15
N VAL A 413 7.07 28.21 -5.55
CA VAL A 413 6.73 26.98 -6.27
C VAL A 413 5.35 27.07 -6.92
N VAL A 414 4.37 27.64 -6.21
CA VAL A 414 3.00 27.73 -6.72
C VAL A 414 2.85 28.89 -7.69
N ARG A 415 3.52 30.03 -7.42
CA ARG A 415 3.53 31.21 -8.28
C ARG A 415 4.03 30.92 -9.68
N GLY A 416 5.04 30.04 -9.82
CA GLY A 416 5.59 29.64 -11.12
C GLY A 416 4.58 28.96 -12.08
N ASN A 417 3.43 28.53 -11.59
CA ASN A 417 2.36 27.88 -12.37
C ASN A 417 1.07 28.72 -12.48
N LEU A 418 1.12 29.98 -12.06
CA LEU A 418 -0.03 30.87 -12.17
C LEU A 418 -0.37 31.15 -13.64
N PRO A 419 -1.66 31.04 -14.03
CA PRO A 419 -2.11 31.53 -15.32
C PRO A 419 -1.84 33.05 -15.47
N ALA A 420 -1.58 33.50 -16.69
CA ALA A 420 -1.42 34.93 -16.97
C ALA A 420 -2.68 35.70 -16.51
N GLY A 421 -2.49 36.69 -15.64
CA GLY A 421 -3.57 37.54 -15.10
C GLY A 421 -4.21 37.03 -13.78
N ALA A 422 -3.72 35.93 -13.19
CA ALA A 422 -4.22 35.51 -11.88
C ALA A 422 -3.72 36.44 -10.75
N SER A 423 -4.59 36.70 -9.77
CA SER A 423 -4.27 37.57 -8.64
C SER A 423 -3.49 36.86 -7.55
N THR A 424 -2.61 37.59 -6.85
CA THR A 424 -1.87 37.08 -5.68
C THR A 424 -2.82 36.63 -4.55
N ALA A 425 -3.98 37.31 -4.42
CA ALA A 425 -5.00 36.93 -3.44
C ALA A 425 -5.59 35.53 -3.72
N GLY A 426 -5.83 35.19 -5.01
CA GLY A 426 -6.27 33.87 -5.42
C GLY A 426 -5.24 32.78 -5.08
N LEU A 427 -3.95 33.08 -5.28
CA LEU A 427 -2.85 32.19 -4.91
C LEU A 427 -2.84 31.88 -3.41
N MET A 428 -2.96 32.92 -2.56
CA MET A 428 -2.97 32.75 -1.11
C MET A 428 -4.18 31.93 -0.62
N ASN A 429 -5.35 32.07 -1.28
CA ASN A 429 -6.51 31.23 -1.00
C ASN A 429 -6.27 29.76 -1.32
N VAL A 430 -5.64 29.47 -2.46
CA VAL A 430 -5.26 28.11 -2.82
C VAL A 430 -4.26 27.56 -1.80
N LEU A 431 -3.19 28.28 -1.47
CA LEU A 431 -2.22 27.87 -0.47
C LEU A 431 -2.87 27.62 0.89
N GLY A 432 -3.78 28.48 1.33
CA GLY A 432 -4.55 28.30 2.56
C GLY A 432 -5.40 27.03 2.56
N SER A 433 -6.04 26.70 1.43
CA SER A 433 -6.85 25.46 1.29
C SER A 433 -6.00 24.17 1.35
N PHE A 434 -4.72 24.26 1.02
CA PHE A 434 -3.74 23.18 1.12
C PHE A 434 -2.91 23.20 2.42
N GLY A 435 -3.29 24.06 3.39
CA GLY A 435 -2.68 24.11 4.72
C GLY A 435 -1.39 24.94 4.81
N PHE A 436 -1.25 25.94 3.95
CA PHE A 436 -0.16 26.93 3.98
C PHE A 436 -0.69 28.38 4.15
N PRO A 437 -1.40 28.69 5.25
CA PRO A 437 -1.91 30.03 5.48
C PRO A 437 -0.79 30.97 5.95
N GLY A 438 -0.86 32.25 5.56
CA GLY A 438 0.01 33.33 6.05
C GLY A 438 1.50 33.01 5.96
N GLU A 439 2.21 33.07 7.09
CA GLU A 439 3.67 32.82 7.20
C GLU A 439 4.08 31.41 6.77
N ALA A 440 3.19 30.42 6.81
CA ALA A 440 3.49 29.08 6.33
C ALA A 440 3.79 29.03 4.83
N SER A 441 3.33 30.03 4.05
CA SER A 441 3.65 30.15 2.62
C SER A 441 5.10 30.58 2.34
N GLU A 442 5.80 31.13 3.33
CA GLU A 442 7.18 31.58 3.24
C GLU A 442 8.20 30.49 3.61
N LYS A 443 7.74 29.35 4.12
CA LYS A 443 8.62 28.21 4.44
C LYS A 443 9.36 27.72 3.19
N CYS A 444 10.66 27.42 3.35
CA CYS A 444 11.44 26.77 2.29
C CYS A 444 11.07 25.30 2.11
N CYS A 445 11.15 24.79 0.89
CA CYS A 445 10.81 23.38 0.59
C CYS A 445 11.65 22.36 1.36
N LYS A 446 12.89 22.71 1.74
CA LYS A 446 13.79 21.83 2.52
C LYS A 446 13.28 21.49 3.91
N VAL A 447 12.52 22.39 4.55
CA VAL A 447 12.01 22.18 5.93
C VAL A 447 10.61 21.56 5.97
N LEU A 448 10.03 21.29 4.79
CA LEU A 448 8.70 20.70 4.70
C LEU A 448 8.74 19.20 5.00
N SER A 449 7.78 18.74 5.80
CA SER A 449 7.50 17.32 5.98
C SER A 449 7.05 16.66 4.67
N GLY A 450 7.10 15.33 4.59
CA GLY A 450 6.63 14.58 3.41
C GLY A 450 5.18 14.95 3.02
N GLY A 451 4.28 15.03 4.00
CA GLY A 451 2.89 15.43 3.76
C GLY A 451 2.71 16.89 3.33
N GLU A 452 3.54 17.82 3.86
CA GLU A 452 3.52 19.22 3.39
C GLU A 452 4.00 19.31 1.93
N LYS A 453 5.04 18.56 1.55
CA LYS A 453 5.50 18.50 0.16
C LYS A 453 4.41 18.06 -0.80
N ILE A 454 3.61 17.05 -0.43
CA ILE A 454 2.50 16.57 -1.26
C ILE A 454 1.42 17.65 -1.38
N ARG A 455 1.02 18.27 -0.26
CA ARG A 455 0.04 19.35 -0.29
C ARG A 455 0.49 20.50 -1.19
N LEU A 456 1.79 20.83 -1.15
CA LEU A 456 2.38 21.85 -2.02
C LEU A 456 2.30 21.46 -3.51
N LEU A 457 2.59 20.21 -3.83
CA LEU A 457 2.54 19.73 -5.21
C LEU A 457 1.12 19.72 -5.77
N PHE A 458 0.14 19.33 -4.97
CA PHE A 458 -1.26 19.46 -5.37
C PHE A 458 -1.69 20.92 -5.43
N ALA A 459 -1.29 21.79 -4.50
CA ALA A 459 -1.54 23.22 -4.58
C ALA A 459 -1.05 23.80 -5.91
N ARG A 460 0.14 23.40 -6.37
CA ARG A 460 0.70 23.77 -7.67
C ARG A 460 -0.17 23.37 -8.86
N ILE A 461 -0.79 22.17 -8.81
CA ILE A 461 -1.70 21.69 -9.86
C ILE A 461 -3.03 22.45 -9.78
N PHE A 462 -3.56 22.66 -8.58
CA PHE A 462 -4.87 23.23 -8.33
C PHE A 462 -4.91 24.78 -8.36
N VAL A 463 -3.79 25.45 -8.64
CA VAL A 463 -3.78 26.88 -9.02
C VAL A 463 -4.65 27.12 -10.25
N ASN A 464 -4.65 26.17 -11.19
CA ASN A 464 -5.62 26.10 -12.27
C ASN A 464 -6.43 24.82 -12.08
N PRO A 465 -7.58 24.87 -11.37
CA PRO A 465 -8.30 23.67 -10.98
C PRO A 465 -8.63 22.77 -12.18
N PRO A 466 -8.10 21.55 -12.26
CA PRO A 466 -8.42 20.65 -13.35
C PRO A 466 -9.81 20.03 -13.16
N ASN A 467 -10.45 19.59 -14.24
CA ASN A 467 -11.58 18.67 -14.19
C ASN A 467 -11.20 17.26 -14.67
N PHE A 468 -9.97 17.09 -15.19
CA PHE A 468 -9.38 15.82 -15.54
C PHE A 468 -7.97 15.71 -14.94
N LEU A 469 -7.83 14.91 -13.89
CA LEU A 469 -6.59 14.72 -13.16
C LEU A 469 -5.91 13.41 -13.58
N ILE A 470 -4.65 13.48 -13.98
CA ILE A 470 -3.83 12.35 -14.42
C ILE A 470 -2.66 12.22 -13.46
N LEU A 471 -2.56 11.08 -12.75
CA LEU A 471 -1.58 10.83 -11.70
C LEU A 471 -0.74 9.59 -12.01
N ASP A 472 0.57 9.77 -12.12
CA ASP A 472 1.52 8.69 -12.34
C ASP A 472 2.29 8.42 -11.04
N GLU A 473 2.04 7.26 -10.41
CA GLU A 473 2.60 6.81 -9.14
C GLU A 473 2.53 7.86 -8.00
N PRO A 474 1.34 8.42 -7.70
CA PRO A 474 1.21 9.51 -6.72
C PRO A 474 1.49 9.08 -5.28
N THR A 475 1.60 7.77 -5.01
CA THR A 475 1.84 7.20 -3.68
C THR A 475 3.31 6.91 -3.39
N THR A 476 4.20 7.05 -4.38
CA THR A 476 5.63 6.81 -4.25
C THR A 476 6.26 7.82 -3.26
N HIS A 477 7.13 7.34 -2.38
CA HIS A 477 7.80 8.13 -1.32
C HIS A 477 6.88 8.74 -0.25
N LEU A 478 5.58 8.39 -0.24
CA LEU A 478 4.65 8.81 0.79
C LEU A 478 4.64 7.83 1.96
N ASP A 479 4.64 8.38 3.17
CA ASP A 479 4.30 7.59 4.34
C ASP A 479 2.81 7.21 4.37
N VAL A 480 2.44 6.33 5.28
CA VAL A 480 1.07 5.80 5.35
C VAL A 480 0.03 6.90 5.57
N ALA A 481 0.34 7.89 6.43
CA ALA A 481 -0.58 8.98 6.75
C ALA A 481 -0.85 9.88 5.54
N ALA A 482 0.21 10.22 4.79
CA ALA A 482 0.10 11.02 3.57
C ALA A 482 -0.68 10.29 2.45
N ARG A 483 -0.48 8.96 2.32
CA ARG A 483 -1.27 8.14 1.39
C ARG A 483 -2.75 8.13 1.73
N GLU A 484 -3.11 8.03 3.02
CA GLU A 484 -4.51 8.08 3.48
C GLU A 484 -5.17 9.43 3.17
N LEU A 485 -4.48 10.54 3.43
CA LEU A 485 -4.97 11.88 3.11
C LEU A 485 -5.21 12.05 1.61
N LEU A 486 -4.26 11.63 0.78
CA LEU A 486 -4.40 11.69 -0.67
C LEU A 486 -5.54 10.81 -1.17
N GLN A 487 -5.65 9.59 -0.65
CA GLN A 487 -6.73 8.65 -0.97
C GLN A 487 -8.11 9.26 -0.69
N GLU A 488 -8.29 9.86 0.49
CA GLU A 488 -9.57 10.47 0.88
C GLU A 488 -9.88 11.70 0.02
N ALA A 489 -8.88 12.55 -0.26
CA ALA A 489 -9.04 13.70 -1.14
C ALA A 489 -9.49 13.31 -2.55
N LEU A 490 -8.86 12.26 -3.13
CA LEU A 490 -9.23 11.77 -4.47
C LEU A 490 -10.59 11.07 -4.47
N ARG A 491 -10.95 10.41 -3.36
CA ARG A 491 -12.27 9.79 -3.22
C ARG A 491 -13.38 10.84 -3.24
N GLN A 492 -13.17 11.98 -2.60
CA GLN A 492 -14.14 13.08 -2.53
C GLN A 492 -14.13 13.97 -3.79
N TYR A 493 -13.05 13.94 -4.57
CA TYR A 493 -12.92 14.75 -5.78
C TYR A 493 -13.98 14.38 -6.82
N LYS A 494 -14.73 15.39 -7.32
CA LYS A 494 -15.84 15.21 -8.26
C LYS A 494 -15.41 15.13 -9.73
N GLY A 495 -14.15 15.50 -10.05
CA GLY A 495 -13.61 15.43 -11.42
C GLY A 495 -13.20 14.02 -11.84
N THR A 496 -12.82 13.88 -13.09
CA THR A 496 -12.28 12.65 -13.66
C THR A 496 -10.86 12.43 -13.18
N VAL A 497 -10.51 11.18 -12.83
CA VAL A 497 -9.18 10.82 -12.36
C VAL A 497 -8.66 9.59 -13.10
N CYS A 498 -7.47 9.69 -13.67
CA CYS A 498 -6.72 8.57 -14.22
C CYS A 498 -5.46 8.35 -13.39
N ILE A 499 -5.27 7.14 -12.87
CA ILE A 499 -4.20 6.80 -11.94
C ILE A 499 -3.41 5.61 -12.46
N VAL A 500 -2.09 5.68 -12.35
CA VAL A 500 -1.20 4.53 -12.30
C VAL A 500 -0.66 4.46 -10.88
N SER A 501 -0.83 3.34 -10.19
CA SER A 501 -0.24 3.12 -8.87
C SER A 501 0.02 1.64 -8.62
N HIS A 502 1.09 1.35 -7.90
CA HIS A 502 1.43 0.02 -7.41
C HIS A 502 0.85 -0.28 -6.02
N ASP A 503 0.25 0.71 -5.37
CA ASP A 503 -0.43 0.56 -4.09
C ASP A 503 -1.84 -0.03 -4.30
N ILE A 504 -1.98 -1.33 -4.00
CA ILE A 504 -3.24 -2.07 -4.17
C ILE A 504 -4.37 -1.46 -3.34
N GLU A 505 -4.09 -1.05 -2.10
CA GLU A 505 -5.08 -0.48 -1.21
C GLU A 505 -5.58 0.89 -1.70
N PHE A 506 -4.65 1.69 -2.23
CA PHE A 506 -4.97 2.98 -2.83
C PHE A 506 -5.85 2.81 -4.08
N VAL A 507 -5.49 1.90 -4.98
CA VAL A 507 -6.28 1.60 -6.18
C VAL A 507 -7.66 1.07 -5.80
N ARG A 508 -7.76 0.13 -4.84
CA ARG A 508 -9.02 -0.45 -4.36
C ARG A 508 -9.99 0.60 -3.84
N ASN A 509 -9.49 1.61 -3.11
CA ASN A 509 -10.32 2.60 -2.44
C ASN A 509 -10.66 3.82 -3.30
N VAL A 510 -9.88 4.12 -4.34
CA VAL A 510 -10.07 5.29 -5.20
C VAL A 510 -10.74 4.93 -6.53
N ALA A 511 -10.30 3.85 -7.19
CA ALA A 511 -10.75 3.51 -8.53
C ALA A 511 -12.14 2.85 -8.55
N THR A 512 -13.01 3.35 -9.44
CA THR A 512 -14.32 2.75 -9.75
C THR A 512 -14.29 1.90 -11.02
N THR A 513 -13.27 2.10 -11.84
CA THR A 513 -13.05 1.39 -13.11
C THR A 513 -11.58 0.98 -13.20
N ILE A 514 -11.32 -0.25 -13.62
CA ILE A 514 -9.97 -0.77 -13.84
C ILE A 514 -9.73 -0.98 -15.32
N ILE A 515 -8.58 -0.50 -15.80
CA ILE A 515 -8.10 -0.81 -17.16
C ILE A 515 -6.84 -1.66 -17.01
N ALA A 516 -6.96 -2.93 -17.39
CA ALA A 516 -5.81 -3.84 -17.42
C ALA A 516 -5.08 -3.69 -18.76
N MET A 517 -3.77 -3.43 -18.68
CA MET A 517 -2.86 -3.44 -19.82
C MET A 517 -2.49 -4.89 -20.10
N GLU A 518 -3.05 -5.44 -21.17
CA GLU A 518 -2.78 -6.81 -21.64
C GLU A 518 -2.18 -6.70 -23.03
N SER A 519 -0.90 -7.07 -23.21
CA SER A 519 -0.27 -7.00 -24.53
C SER A 519 -0.99 -7.92 -25.53
N PRO A 520 -1.40 -7.44 -26.72
CA PRO A 520 -1.10 -6.14 -27.35
C PRO A 520 -2.11 -5.00 -27.09
N GLY A 521 -3.11 -5.16 -26.22
CA GLY A 521 -4.18 -4.20 -26.04
C GLY A 521 -4.50 -3.85 -24.59
N ILE A 522 -5.70 -3.32 -24.39
CA ILE A 522 -6.23 -2.97 -23.06
C ILE A 522 -7.58 -3.64 -22.87
N ARG A 523 -7.96 -3.89 -21.60
CA ARG A 523 -9.27 -4.38 -21.23
C ARG A 523 -9.88 -3.56 -20.10
N LYS A 524 -11.07 -3.00 -20.34
CA LYS A 524 -11.82 -2.20 -19.36
C LYS A 524 -12.71 -3.11 -18.50
N TYR A 525 -12.61 -2.98 -17.16
CA TYR A 525 -13.44 -3.64 -16.18
C TYR A 525 -14.26 -2.58 -15.44
N PHE A 526 -15.58 -2.62 -15.56
CA PHE A 526 -16.50 -1.70 -14.88
C PHE A 526 -16.74 -2.16 -13.45
N GLY A 527 -15.84 -1.79 -12.55
CA GLY A 527 -15.84 -2.16 -11.14
C GLY A 527 -14.52 -1.84 -10.47
N ASN A 528 -14.47 -2.02 -9.15
CA ASN A 528 -13.29 -1.79 -8.35
C ASN A 528 -12.22 -2.91 -8.56
N TYR A 529 -11.14 -2.81 -7.81
CA TYR A 529 -10.04 -3.78 -7.90
C TYR A 529 -10.47 -5.21 -7.54
N ASP A 530 -11.39 -5.39 -6.59
CA ASP A 530 -11.87 -6.72 -6.19
C ASP A 530 -12.67 -7.39 -7.33
N TYR A 531 -13.53 -6.62 -8.00
CA TYR A 531 -14.23 -7.09 -9.20
C TYR A 531 -13.27 -7.50 -10.33
N TYR A 532 -12.20 -6.72 -10.54
CA TYR A 532 -11.14 -7.09 -11.50
C TYR A 532 -10.50 -8.43 -11.13
N LEU A 533 -10.16 -8.66 -9.85
CA LEU A 533 -9.55 -9.92 -9.40
C LEU A 533 -10.45 -11.12 -9.67
N GLU A 534 -11.73 -11.03 -9.33
CA GLU A 534 -12.71 -12.10 -9.59
C GLU A 534 -12.81 -12.42 -11.08
N LYS A 535 -12.95 -11.39 -11.92
CA LYS A 535 -13.09 -11.57 -13.37
C LYS A 535 -11.83 -12.05 -14.06
N SER A 536 -10.67 -11.56 -13.64
CA SER A 536 -9.39 -12.01 -14.19
C SER A 536 -9.07 -13.46 -13.81
N ALA A 537 -9.46 -13.91 -12.62
CA ALA A 537 -9.32 -15.29 -12.19
C ALA A 537 -10.23 -16.22 -13.01
N GLN A 538 -11.49 -15.84 -13.26
CA GLN A 538 -12.41 -16.59 -14.12
C GLN A 538 -11.87 -16.75 -15.56
N LEU A 539 -11.34 -15.68 -16.14
CA LEU A 539 -10.76 -15.71 -17.49
C LEU A 539 -9.49 -16.56 -17.60
N ARG A 540 -8.71 -16.66 -16.51
CA ARG A 540 -7.53 -17.54 -16.46
C ARG A 540 -7.92 -19.01 -16.34
N SER A 541 -8.92 -19.36 -15.54
CA SER A 541 -9.44 -20.72 -15.44
C SER A 541 -10.04 -21.20 -16.77
N ASP A 542 -10.76 -20.33 -17.49
CA ASP A 542 -11.32 -20.65 -18.81
C ASP A 542 -10.24 -20.87 -19.89
N LYS A 543 -9.07 -20.25 -19.77
CA LYS A 543 -7.92 -20.46 -20.68
C LYS A 543 -7.14 -21.74 -20.39
N VAL A 544 -7.10 -22.19 -19.14
CA VAL A 544 -6.42 -23.45 -18.76
C VAL A 544 -7.23 -24.68 -19.21
N THR A 545 -8.54 -24.56 -19.36
CA THR A 545 -9.41 -25.61 -19.87
C THR A 545 -9.45 -25.71 -21.40
N THR A 546 -8.71 -24.87 -22.12
CA THR A 546 -8.65 -24.87 -23.60
C THR A 546 -7.26 -25.22 -24.17
N ALA A 547 -6.47 -26.07 -23.52
CA ALA A 547 -5.41 -26.78 -24.21
C ALA A 547 -6.04 -27.97 -24.99
N PRO A 548 -5.75 -28.17 -26.27
CA PRO A 548 -6.47 -29.14 -27.08
C PRO A 548 -6.02 -30.57 -26.74
N GLU A 549 -6.82 -31.28 -25.94
CA GLU A 549 -6.88 -32.72 -26.05
C GLU A 549 -7.67 -33.06 -27.32
N GLN A 550 -7.04 -33.72 -28.26
CA GLN A 550 -7.65 -34.34 -29.43
C GLN A 550 -8.57 -35.48 -28.96
N GLY A 551 -9.87 -35.17 -28.88
CA GLY A 551 -10.96 -36.14 -28.72
C GLY A 551 -12.14 -35.73 -29.61
N PRO A 552 -13.00 -36.67 -30.07
CA PRO A 552 -13.79 -36.54 -31.27
C PRO A 552 -14.86 -35.42 -31.22
N GLU A 553 -15.07 -34.80 -32.38
CA GLU A 553 -16.05 -33.73 -32.67
C GLU A 553 -17.47 -34.11 -32.24
N GLU A 554 -17.93 -33.61 -31.07
CA GLU A 554 -19.37 -33.47 -30.80
C GLU A 554 -19.90 -32.20 -31.49
N SER A 555 -20.99 -32.36 -32.21
CA SER A 555 -21.61 -31.36 -33.09
C SER A 555 -21.80 -29.99 -32.42
N SER A 556 -21.33 -28.94 -33.06
CA SER A 556 -21.31 -27.53 -32.63
C SER A 556 -22.70 -26.96 -32.24
N ASP A 557 -23.79 -27.58 -32.64
CA ASP A 557 -25.16 -27.15 -32.35
C ASP A 557 -25.64 -27.54 -30.94
N LEU A 558 -25.21 -28.67 -30.40
CA LEU A 558 -25.55 -29.09 -29.02
C LEU A 558 -24.86 -28.23 -27.95
N ALA A 559 -23.61 -27.86 -28.16
CA ALA A 559 -22.88 -26.96 -27.26
C ALA A 559 -23.46 -25.54 -27.31
N ARG A 560 -23.90 -25.06 -28.45
CA ARG A 560 -24.52 -23.74 -28.62
C ARG A 560 -25.90 -23.67 -27.94
N ASN A 561 -26.68 -24.73 -28.04
CA ASN A 561 -28.01 -24.82 -27.39
C ASN A 561 -27.88 -24.95 -25.84
N ARG A 562 -26.89 -25.69 -25.35
CA ARG A 562 -26.58 -25.74 -23.87
C ARG A 562 -26.14 -24.39 -23.35
N ARG A 563 -25.31 -23.63 -24.08
CA ARG A 563 -24.88 -22.27 -23.69
C ARG A 563 -26.06 -21.28 -23.70
N ARG A 564 -26.98 -21.36 -24.67
CA ARG A 564 -28.19 -20.53 -24.70
C ARG A 564 -29.16 -20.84 -23.56
N ALA A 565 -29.39 -22.11 -23.25
CA ALA A 565 -30.25 -22.52 -22.14
C ALA A 565 -29.69 -22.08 -20.78
N ARG A 566 -28.35 -22.19 -20.57
CA ARG A 566 -27.68 -21.69 -19.37
C ARG A 566 -27.76 -20.16 -19.26
N ALA A 567 -27.59 -19.43 -20.35
CA ALA A 567 -27.70 -17.98 -20.35
C ALA A 567 -29.12 -17.50 -20.00
N GLN A 568 -30.16 -18.20 -20.50
CA GLN A 568 -31.55 -17.90 -20.17
C GLN A 568 -31.92 -18.23 -18.71
N ALA A 569 -31.47 -19.38 -18.19
CA ALA A 569 -31.67 -19.74 -16.79
C ALA A 569 -30.97 -18.75 -15.84
N ARG A 570 -29.78 -18.29 -16.21
CA ARG A 570 -29.02 -17.29 -15.45
C ARG A 570 -29.69 -15.92 -15.46
N ALA A 571 -30.25 -15.49 -16.58
CA ALA A 571 -30.97 -14.21 -16.70
C ALA A 571 -32.22 -14.17 -15.82
N ALA A 572 -32.98 -15.27 -15.73
CA ALA A 572 -34.16 -15.38 -14.85
C ALA A 572 -33.77 -15.28 -13.36
N LEU A 573 -32.71 -15.98 -12.93
CA LEU A 573 -32.24 -15.94 -11.56
C LEU A 573 -31.62 -14.60 -11.14
N VAL A 574 -31.09 -13.81 -12.06
CA VAL A 574 -30.57 -12.45 -11.79
C VAL A 574 -31.70 -11.49 -11.43
N ASP A 575 -32.87 -11.60 -12.07
CA ASP A 575 -34.04 -10.79 -11.75
C ASP A 575 -34.62 -11.16 -10.38
N ASP A 576 -34.67 -12.45 -10.06
CA ASP A 576 -35.14 -12.92 -8.76
C ASP A 576 -34.18 -12.57 -7.63
N LYS A 577 -32.86 -12.65 -7.86
CA LYS A 577 -31.84 -12.12 -6.93
C LYS A 577 -32.07 -10.63 -6.64
N LYS A 578 -32.30 -9.82 -7.68
CA LYS A 578 -32.51 -8.38 -7.53
C LYS A 578 -33.77 -8.05 -6.73
N LYS A 579 -34.85 -8.83 -6.91
CA LYS A 579 -36.09 -8.69 -6.13
C LYS A 579 -35.87 -9.09 -4.68
N ALA A 580 -35.21 -10.23 -4.44
CA ALA A 580 -34.92 -10.71 -3.09
C ALA A 580 -33.99 -9.75 -2.33
N GLN A 581 -32.93 -9.24 -2.98
CA GLN A 581 -32.04 -8.25 -2.39
C GLN A 581 -32.80 -6.96 -2.01
N LYS A 582 -33.61 -6.43 -2.92
CA LYS A 582 -34.40 -5.24 -2.65
C LYS A 582 -35.34 -5.43 -1.46
N ARG A 583 -35.89 -6.65 -1.29
CA ARG A 583 -36.78 -6.97 -0.16
C ARG A 583 -36.01 -6.99 1.17
N VAL A 584 -34.80 -7.54 1.19
CA VAL A 584 -33.91 -7.52 2.37
C VAL A 584 -33.58 -6.08 2.74
N ASP A 585 -33.14 -5.25 1.77
CA ASP A 585 -32.78 -3.84 1.99
C ASP A 585 -33.96 -3.00 2.52
N GLU A 586 -35.20 -3.26 2.03
CA GLU A 586 -36.42 -2.62 2.51
C GLU A 586 -36.73 -2.98 3.98
N LEU A 587 -36.55 -4.26 4.36
CA LEU A 587 -36.79 -4.73 5.71
C LEU A 587 -35.73 -4.22 6.69
N GLU A 588 -34.45 -4.18 6.29
CA GLU A 588 -33.36 -3.59 7.08
C GLU A 588 -33.58 -2.09 7.34
N SER A 589 -33.96 -1.34 6.30
CA SER A 589 -34.27 0.08 6.45
C SER A 589 -35.44 0.33 7.43
N ARG A 590 -36.44 -0.54 7.41
CA ARG A 590 -37.61 -0.44 8.30
C ARG A 590 -37.27 -0.84 9.74
N LEU A 591 -36.40 -1.84 9.89
CA LEU A 591 -35.91 -2.30 11.20
C LEU A 591 -35.09 -1.20 11.88
N ALA A 592 -34.18 -0.55 11.16
CA ALA A 592 -33.38 0.57 11.67
C ALA A 592 -34.24 1.76 12.16
N VAL A 593 -35.35 2.06 11.48
CA VAL A 593 -36.28 3.13 11.89
C VAL A 593 -37.01 2.73 13.21
N LEU A 594 -37.43 1.48 13.33
CA LEU A 594 -38.11 1.00 14.53
C LEU A 594 -37.16 0.87 15.73
N GLU A 595 -35.93 0.41 15.53
CA GLU A 595 -34.92 0.36 16.59
C GLU A 595 -34.61 1.77 17.12
N LYS A 596 -34.48 2.75 16.22
CA LYS A 596 -34.30 4.15 16.61
C LYS A 596 -35.50 4.64 17.44
N ARG A 597 -36.72 4.30 17.03
CA ARG A 597 -37.93 4.66 17.77
C ARG A 597 -38.00 3.97 19.13
N GLN A 598 -37.58 2.70 19.21
CA GLN A 598 -37.47 1.97 20.47
C GLN A 598 -36.48 2.64 21.43
N ALA A 599 -35.32 3.06 20.94
CA ALA A 599 -34.29 3.76 21.72
C ALA A 599 -34.83 5.10 22.26
N GLU A 600 -35.53 5.90 21.42
CA GLU A 600 -36.18 7.14 21.84
C GLU A 600 -37.21 6.92 22.94
N LEU A 601 -38.05 5.86 22.85
CA LEU A 601 -39.05 5.51 23.85
C LEU A 601 -38.42 5.02 25.16
N LEU A 602 -37.33 4.27 25.09
CA LEU A 602 -36.56 3.83 26.26
C LEU A 602 -35.91 5.00 26.99
N ASP A 603 -35.32 5.97 26.24
CA ASP A 603 -34.77 7.18 26.84
C ASP A 603 -35.85 8.05 27.51
N MET A 604 -37.04 8.15 26.91
CA MET A 604 -38.16 8.87 27.52
C MET A 604 -38.64 8.20 28.84
N VAL A 605 -38.58 6.89 28.94
CA VAL A 605 -38.97 6.13 30.16
C VAL A 605 -37.87 6.20 31.22
N ALA A 606 -36.57 6.35 30.81
CA ALA A 606 -35.42 6.37 31.73
C ALA A 606 -35.21 7.71 32.46
N VAL A 607 -35.75 8.84 31.97
CA VAL A 607 -35.58 10.16 32.56
C VAL A 607 -36.80 10.61 33.38
N PRO A 608 -36.71 10.65 34.72
CA PRO A 608 -37.88 10.92 35.62
C PRO A 608 -38.44 12.35 35.58
N SER A 609 -37.86 13.28 34.79
CA SER A 609 -38.15 14.72 34.85
C SER A 609 -39.14 15.23 33.79
N LEU A 610 -39.61 14.42 32.88
CA LEU A 610 -40.60 14.78 31.86
C LEU A 610 -42.00 14.31 32.32
N LYS A 611 -43.01 15.17 32.14
CA LYS A 611 -44.43 14.81 32.28
C LYS A 611 -44.84 13.85 31.16
N VAL A 612 -44.40 12.61 31.22
CA VAL A 612 -44.71 11.57 30.25
C VAL A 612 -45.75 10.64 30.89
N ASP A 613 -46.79 10.32 30.15
CA ASP A 613 -47.70 9.26 30.52
C ASP A 613 -46.99 7.91 30.30
N PHE A 614 -46.41 7.36 31.39
CA PHE A 614 -45.67 6.10 31.38
C PHE A 614 -46.49 4.92 30.88
N ALA A 615 -47.86 4.99 31.04
CA ALA A 615 -48.73 3.95 30.56
C ALA A 615 -48.90 3.97 29.03
N GLU A 616 -48.83 5.17 28.42
CA GLU A 616 -48.90 5.35 26.97
C GLU A 616 -47.56 4.97 26.31
N ALA A 617 -46.45 5.42 26.87
CA ALA A 617 -45.09 5.07 26.40
C ALA A 617 -44.82 3.57 26.49
N GLY A 618 -45.26 2.89 27.56
CA GLY A 618 -45.17 1.44 27.72
C GLY A 618 -45.99 0.66 26.69
N ARG A 619 -47.21 1.16 26.34
CA ARG A 619 -48.02 0.55 25.27
C ARG A 619 -47.40 0.73 23.88
N GLU A 620 -46.85 1.91 23.60
CA GLU A 620 -46.10 2.16 22.34
C GLU A 620 -44.85 1.29 22.25
N LEU A 621 -44.07 1.18 23.32
CA LEU A 621 -42.89 0.34 23.38
C LEU A 621 -43.22 -1.12 23.08
N SER A 622 -44.30 -1.64 23.69
CA SER A 622 -44.76 -3.01 23.43
C SER A 622 -45.24 -3.22 21.99
N LYS A 623 -45.84 -2.21 21.34
CA LYS A 623 -46.21 -2.29 19.92
C LYS A 623 -44.95 -2.30 19.02
N VAL A 624 -44.01 -1.40 19.25
CA VAL A 624 -42.74 -1.32 18.49
C VAL A 624 -41.95 -2.63 18.63
N GLN A 625 -41.87 -3.21 19.82
CA GLN A 625 -41.22 -4.50 20.04
C GLN A 625 -41.88 -5.65 19.26
N LYS A 626 -43.23 -5.69 19.19
CA LYS A 626 -43.93 -6.68 18.38
C LYS A 626 -43.74 -6.49 16.90
N GLU A 627 -43.66 -5.23 16.43
CA GLU A 627 -43.35 -4.92 15.02
C GLU A 627 -41.92 -5.31 14.68
N ILE A 628 -40.94 -5.04 15.53
CA ILE A 628 -39.55 -5.47 15.35
C ILE A 628 -39.48 -6.98 15.20
N ALA A 629 -40.04 -7.75 16.13
CA ALA A 629 -40.05 -9.21 16.07
C ALA A 629 -40.71 -9.76 14.78
N SER A 630 -41.77 -9.11 14.29
CA SER A 630 -42.43 -9.51 13.04
C SER A 630 -41.58 -9.20 11.79
N ILE A 631 -40.82 -8.10 11.83
CA ILE A 631 -39.93 -7.72 10.72
C ILE A 631 -38.66 -8.57 10.72
N GLU A 632 -38.13 -8.93 11.91
CA GLU A 632 -36.99 -9.85 12.03
C GLU A 632 -37.32 -11.22 11.43
N THR A 633 -38.49 -11.80 11.73
CA THR A 633 -38.92 -13.07 11.11
C THR A 633 -39.12 -12.94 9.60
N ALA A 634 -39.62 -11.80 9.11
CA ALA A 634 -39.75 -11.56 7.67
C ALA A 634 -38.40 -11.36 7.01
N TRP A 635 -37.44 -10.74 7.70
CA TRP A 635 -36.08 -10.55 7.23
C TRP A 635 -35.32 -11.88 7.15
N GLU A 636 -35.42 -12.75 8.18
CA GLU A 636 -34.83 -14.10 8.16
C GLU A 636 -35.31 -14.91 6.95
N THR A 637 -36.61 -14.90 6.67
CA THR A 637 -37.17 -15.62 5.49
C THR A 637 -36.74 -15.03 4.16
N ALA A 638 -36.60 -13.71 4.08
CA ALA A 638 -36.09 -13.02 2.87
C ALA A 638 -34.58 -13.27 2.66
N ALA A 639 -33.78 -13.28 3.73
CA ALA A 639 -32.37 -13.59 3.71
C ALA A 639 -32.12 -15.05 3.29
N GLU A 640 -32.91 -16.00 3.81
CA GLU A 640 -32.83 -17.42 3.43
C GLU A 640 -33.19 -17.65 1.96
N THR A 641 -34.20 -16.94 1.44
CA THR A 641 -34.56 -16.98 0.02
C THR A 641 -33.45 -16.41 -0.87
N LEU A 642 -32.80 -15.33 -0.46
CA LEU A 642 -31.65 -14.74 -1.17
C LEU A 642 -30.45 -15.71 -1.20
N GLU A 643 -30.16 -16.34 -0.06
CA GLU A 643 -29.07 -17.32 0.04
C GLU A 643 -29.31 -18.55 -0.84
N ASN A 644 -30.54 -19.06 -0.90
CA ASN A 644 -30.92 -20.17 -1.78
C ASN A 644 -30.74 -19.81 -3.26
N ILE A 645 -31.16 -18.60 -3.67
CA ILE A 645 -30.95 -18.11 -5.04
C ILE A 645 -29.44 -17.98 -5.36
N LEU A 646 -28.64 -17.51 -4.43
CA LEU A 646 -27.19 -17.41 -4.58
C LEU A 646 -26.55 -18.81 -4.76
N ARG A 647 -26.97 -19.79 -3.95
CA ARG A 647 -26.50 -21.18 -4.08
C ARG A 647 -26.91 -21.82 -5.40
N GLU A 648 -28.09 -21.50 -5.95
CA GLU A 648 -28.50 -21.97 -7.29
C GLU A 648 -27.69 -21.32 -8.40
N ILE A 649 -27.38 -20.03 -8.30
CA ILE A 649 -26.50 -19.33 -9.24
C ILE A 649 -25.09 -19.95 -9.19
N GLU A 650 -24.57 -20.28 -8.03
CA GLU A 650 -23.28 -20.96 -7.87
C GLU A 650 -23.29 -22.36 -8.50
N LYS A 651 -24.34 -23.14 -8.30
CA LYS A 651 -24.47 -24.47 -8.94
C LYS A 651 -24.50 -24.38 -10.47
N ILE A 652 -25.22 -23.40 -11.04
CA ILE A 652 -25.24 -23.18 -12.49
C ILE A 652 -23.88 -22.71 -13.01
N ASN A 653 -23.09 -22.00 -12.19
CA ASN A 653 -21.75 -21.55 -12.54
C ASN A 653 -20.72 -22.70 -12.42
N ALA A 654 -20.95 -23.70 -11.57
CA ALA A 654 -20.06 -24.84 -11.33
C ALA A 654 -20.29 -26.01 -12.33
N GLN A 655 -21.43 -26.04 -13.01
CA GLN A 655 -21.74 -26.97 -14.11
C GLN A 655 -21.39 -26.39 -15.50
#